data_7007bf033f6a3436bf6c370fb5b25c23
#
_entry.id   7007bf033f6a3436bf6c370fb5b25c23
#
_cell.length_a   1.000
_cell.length_b   1.000
_cell.length_c   1.000
_cell.angle_alpha   90.00
_cell.angle_beta   90.00
_cell.angle_gamma   90.00
#
_symmetry.space_group_name_H-M   'P 1'
#
loop_
_entity.id
_entity.type
_entity.pdbx_description
1 polymer ?
#
loop_
_entity_poly.entity_id
_entity_poly.type
_entity_poly.pdbx_seq_one_letter_code
_entity_poly.pdbx_strand_id
1 'polypeptide(L)'
;MAYLSLILIFCLISYSYCQQCEQSSDVARFDCYPESGSTQDKCLERHCCWRTPLKQMNSTIKYLNDVNIPYCYYPKDFPTYFVQTIQQTDFGQRIQINKSETTYMPNDITNLTVDLIYETEQRFRIRIYDSIYQRYEVPFQVPIIQKKVNITDYDVKINEQPFSILITRKSTGVILFDSSVSPLIFADQFIKFSTRLSSPLIYGLGEHRQDLLINITEQWKKLTFWSRDFPPVQNTNLYGVHPFHINLELNKNGQTNFHGQFLLNSNAMDIDLQPLPAITYTTIGGIIDLYIFTGPTVQNVIEQYWDIIGKPIMPPFWSLGFHLCRYGYNTIENLLATIERMHNADFPYDVQWTDIDAMSSYLDFTYDEKNFHDLPNLVRELQSDGKHYVNIIDPGISSIQPSGSYLPYDDGLKKNIFITKFNSTELINGKVWPGTTVFPDFTNPNATEWWTNIVSTFHDIVPFDGMWIDMNEPSNFLDGSSDGCTDNKLDNPPFVPDVLGGSLSSKTICPSAQQYLSSHYNLHSMFGYFEAIASNTAMKTIRKKRSFILSRSTFAGSGQFTAHWTGDNRATFDDMYYSIPAILSFNMFGITHVGADICGFGLETTEELCTRWMQLGAFYPFMRNHNDLGQKDQDPASFSWEAQQIMKQAVLMRYSLIPFWYTLHHEAAMASRTIVQPLFFEFSNDENTYNIDQQFLIGRAILVSPNLKSETNTVHVYIPSDVWYDFPSGVKVQSVGVFTDLDAPLSKINAHVRGGFIIPMQIPGANLMIGRDNPFILLVAQSQWSNASGNLFWDDGDSMDSIETKSYNYLEFSLNNANTLTIDALVRNYKDSPMRLDIIKVLGVNKSVTGVTINGKSFTNFLYNIPDQILLIYGLDLDMLAQANQVIQWTITN
;
A
#
# COMPACT_ATOMS: atom_id res chain seq x y z
N MET A 1 56.92 29.14 -31.26
CA MET A 1 55.53 29.52 -31.51
C MET A 1 54.54 28.36 -31.46
N ALA A 2 54.86 27.13 -31.89
CA ALA A 2 53.94 25.99 -31.85
C ALA A 2 53.55 25.51 -30.42
N TYR A 3 54.45 25.61 -29.45
CA TYR A 3 54.16 25.22 -28.05
C TYR A 3 53.26 26.25 -27.32
N LEU A 4 53.31 27.55 -27.64
CA LEU A 4 52.38 28.53 -27.06
C LEU A 4 50.95 28.37 -27.64
N SER A 5 50.82 27.99 -28.92
CA SER A 5 49.50 27.76 -29.53
C SER A 5 48.78 26.51 -28.99
N LEU A 6 49.51 25.43 -28.66
CA LEU A 6 48.91 24.25 -28.03
C LEU A 6 48.45 24.52 -26.59
N ILE A 7 49.20 25.30 -25.81
CA ILE A 7 48.83 25.69 -24.45
C ILE A 7 47.60 26.62 -24.46
N LEU A 8 47.50 27.56 -25.41
CA LEU A 8 46.32 28.41 -25.56
C LEU A 8 45.09 27.64 -26.01
N ILE A 9 45.21 26.64 -26.88
CA ILE A 9 44.10 25.78 -27.30
C ILE A 9 43.63 24.89 -26.13
N PHE A 10 44.56 24.34 -25.35
CA PHE A 10 44.22 23.60 -24.13
C PHE A 10 43.58 24.50 -23.07
N CYS A 11 44.06 25.73 -22.86
CA CYS A 11 43.45 26.71 -21.96
C CYS A 11 42.07 27.20 -22.44
N LEU A 12 41.84 27.36 -23.73
CA LEU A 12 40.57 27.77 -24.31
C LEU A 12 39.53 26.64 -24.23
N ILE A 13 39.92 25.39 -24.45
CA ILE A 13 39.07 24.24 -24.31
C ILE A 13 38.72 24.01 -22.81
N SER A 14 39.69 24.10 -21.88
CA SER A 14 39.44 24.04 -20.44
C SER A 14 38.64 25.25 -19.95
N TYR A 15 38.80 26.45 -20.50
CA TYR A 15 38.01 27.62 -20.12
C TYR A 15 36.55 27.56 -20.60
N SER A 16 36.29 27.04 -21.80
CA SER A 16 34.93 26.77 -22.30
C SER A 16 34.21 25.69 -21.48
N TYR A 17 34.94 24.65 -21.10
CA TYR A 17 34.43 23.60 -20.23
C TYR A 17 34.11 24.10 -18.81
N CYS A 18 34.95 24.99 -18.25
CA CYS A 18 34.77 25.58 -16.93
C CYS A 18 33.56 26.52 -16.86
N GLN A 19 33.28 27.26 -17.92
CA GLN A 19 32.15 28.21 -17.98
C GLN A 19 30.77 27.50 -18.00
N GLN A 20 30.64 26.34 -18.63
CA GLN A 20 29.40 25.56 -18.68
C GLN A 20 29.06 24.85 -17.36
N CYS A 21 30.07 24.48 -16.56
CA CYS A 21 29.96 23.84 -15.27
C CYS A 21 29.74 24.82 -14.10
N GLU A 22 30.12 26.09 -14.22
CA GLU A 22 30.01 27.08 -13.13
C GLU A 22 28.59 27.57 -12.84
N GLN A 23 27.64 27.37 -13.76
CA GLN A 23 26.27 27.92 -13.63
C GLN A 23 25.28 27.03 -12.87
N SER A 24 25.65 25.82 -12.43
CA SER A 24 24.74 24.94 -11.72
C SER A 24 24.81 25.17 -10.21
N SER A 25 23.69 25.55 -9.58
CA SER A 25 23.56 25.50 -8.13
C SER A 25 23.60 24.04 -7.65
N ASP A 26 23.98 23.80 -6.41
CA ASP A 26 24.02 22.43 -5.85
C ASP A 26 22.68 21.69 -5.96
N VAL A 27 21.56 22.41 -5.79
CA VAL A 27 20.21 21.85 -5.90
C VAL A 27 19.81 21.47 -7.34
N ALA A 28 20.46 22.01 -8.35
CA ALA A 28 20.17 21.78 -9.78
C ALA A 28 21.13 20.78 -10.44
N ARG A 29 21.89 20.02 -9.67
CA ARG A 29 22.79 19.00 -10.20
C ARG A 29 22.04 17.71 -10.46
N PHE A 30 22.11 17.19 -11.67
CA PHE A 30 21.59 15.86 -12.02
C PHE A 30 22.79 14.90 -12.17
N ASP A 31 22.77 13.84 -11.37
CA ASP A 31 23.89 12.90 -11.26
C ASP A 31 24.22 12.24 -12.61
N CYS A 32 25.48 12.36 -13.05
CA CYS A 32 26.03 11.75 -14.25
C CYS A 32 26.79 10.44 -13.94
N TYR A 33 27.04 10.14 -12.68
CA TYR A 33 27.77 8.95 -12.24
C TYR A 33 27.05 8.31 -11.05
N PRO A 34 25.86 7.70 -11.28
CA PRO A 34 25.02 7.17 -10.20
C PRO A 34 25.61 5.93 -9.51
N GLU A 35 26.58 5.27 -10.12
CA GLU A 35 27.27 4.11 -9.55
C GLU A 35 28.21 4.53 -8.41
N SER A 36 28.57 3.58 -7.55
CA SER A 36 29.58 3.79 -6.50
C SER A 36 30.98 4.03 -7.08
N GLY A 37 31.83 4.76 -6.34
CA GLY A 37 33.24 4.98 -6.69
C GLY A 37 33.47 6.02 -7.79
N SER A 38 32.63 7.05 -7.88
CA SER A 38 32.84 8.22 -8.75
C SER A 38 34.14 8.93 -8.37
N THR A 39 34.94 9.28 -9.38
CA THR A 39 36.15 10.12 -9.26
C THR A 39 36.11 11.24 -10.30
N GLN A 40 36.94 12.26 -10.10
CA GLN A 40 37.02 13.35 -11.05
C GLN A 40 37.37 12.86 -12.48
N ASP A 41 38.37 11.97 -12.60
CA ASP A 41 38.81 11.42 -13.90
C ASP A 41 37.67 10.65 -14.58
N LYS A 42 37.02 9.73 -13.87
CA LYS A 42 35.88 8.96 -14.39
C LYS A 42 34.68 9.84 -14.78
N CYS A 43 34.45 10.92 -14.05
CA CYS A 43 33.41 11.89 -14.36
C CYS A 43 33.73 12.64 -15.66
N LEU A 44 34.98 13.09 -15.81
CA LEU A 44 35.42 13.81 -17.03
C LEU A 44 35.46 12.89 -18.26
N GLU A 45 35.78 11.60 -18.11
CA GLU A 45 35.66 10.59 -19.16
C GLU A 45 34.26 10.49 -19.75
N ARG A 46 33.21 10.76 -18.93
CA ARG A 46 31.83 10.83 -19.38
C ARG A 46 31.40 12.18 -19.96
N HIS A 47 32.33 13.11 -20.11
CA HIS A 47 32.03 14.49 -20.50
C HIS A 47 31.09 15.22 -19.52
N CYS A 48 31.16 14.89 -18.23
CA CYS A 48 30.38 15.48 -17.16
C CYS A 48 31.17 16.47 -16.32
N CYS A 49 30.46 17.29 -15.55
CA CYS A 49 31.07 18.28 -14.67
C CYS A 49 31.42 17.67 -13.31
N TRP A 50 32.60 18.00 -12.79
CA TRP A 50 33.03 17.63 -11.45
C TRP A 50 33.22 18.85 -10.55
N ARG A 51 32.52 18.89 -9.42
CA ARG A 51 32.71 19.97 -8.43
C ARG A 51 32.24 19.52 -7.04
N THR A 52 33.08 19.86 -6.02
CA THR A 52 32.68 19.70 -4.63
C THR A 52 31.44 20.52 -4.29
N PRO A 53 30.43 19.99 -3.60
CA PRO A 53 29.27 20.75 -3.18
C PRO A 53 29.64 21.94 -2.27
N LEU A 54 29.06 23.11 -2.52
CA LEU A 54 29.32 24.33 -1.77
C LEU A 54 28.88 24.24 -0.30
N LYS A 55 27.84 23.50 -0.03
CA LYS A 55 27.35 23.26 1.36
C LYS A 55 28.36 22.55 2.26
N GLN A 56 29.27 21.75 1.71
CA GLN A 56 30.34 21.11 2.51
C GLN A 56 31.43 22.11 2.95
N MET A 57 31.57 23.26 2.27
CA MET A 57 32.58 24.26 2.59
C MET A 57 32.16 25.21 3.73
N ASN A 58 30.87 25.32 4.07
CA ASN A 58 30.32 26.30 5.02
C ASN A 58 29.63 25.68 6.25
N SER A 59 29.89 24.43 6.62
CA SER A 59 29.15 23.74 7.68
C SER A 59 29.54 24.17 9.08
N THR A 60 28.97 25.28 9.53
CA THR A 60 28.73 25.54 10.97
C THR A 60 27.45 24.90 11.48
N ILE A 61 26.68 24.24 10.61
CA ILE A 61 25.40 23.57 10.94
C ILE A 61 25.66 22.06 11.07
N LYS A 62 25.64 21.57 12.28
CA LYS A 62 26.01 20.23 12.75
C LYS A 62 25.03 19.08 12.38
N TYR A 63 23.99 19.30 11.54
CA TYR A 63 22.90 18.34 11.33
C TYR A 63 22.48 18.11 9.88
N LEU A 64 23.23 18.58 8.89
CA LEU A 64 22.99 18.19 7.50
C LEU A 64 24.06 17.16 7.10
N ASN A 65 23.74 15.89 7.21
CA ASN A 65 24.43 14.83 6.50
C ASN A 65 24.20 15.11 5.01
N ASP A 66 25.18 15.73 4.34
CA ASP A 66 25.18 16.01 2.88
C ASP A 66 25.32 14.72 2.05
N VAL A 67 24.58 13.68 2.44
CA VAL A 67 24.54 12.42 1.76
C VAL A 67 23.72 12.64 0.48
N ASN A 68 24.37 12.51 -0.67
CA ASN A 68 23.80 12.40 -2.01
C ASN A 68 23.81 13.63 -2.93
N ILE A 69 24.42 14.77 -2.59
CA ILE A 69 24.66 15.81 -3.60
C ILE A 69 25.73 15.30 -4.58
N PRO A 70 25.45 15.14 -5.87
CA PRO A 70 26.41 14.57 -6.80
C PRO A 70 27.62 15.51 -7.03
N TYR A 71 28.82 14.94 -6.91
CA TYR A 71 30.07 15.61 -7.34
C TYR A 71 30.17 15.64 -8.86
N CYS A 72 29.69 14.57 -9.53
CA CYS A 72 29.64 14.40 -10.96
C CYS A 72 28.24 14.66 -11.47
N TYR A 73 28.06 15.65 -12.35
CA TYR A 73 26.73 16.03 -12.83
C TYR A 73 26.74 16.44 -14.30
N TYR A 74 25.57 16.35 -14.96
CA TYR A 74 25.46 16.69 -16.37
C TYR A 74 25.67 18.18 -16.62
N PRO A 75 26.50 18.56 -17.65
CA PRO A 75 26.49 19.90 -18.20
C PRO A 75 25.18 20.20 -18.93
N LYS A 76 24.86 21.48 -19.14
CA LYS A 76 23.62 21.90 -19.82
C LYS A 76 23.51 21.46 -21.28
N ASP A 77 24.63 21.28 -21.93
CA ASP A 77 24.78 20.91 -23.34
C ASP A 77 25.14 19.43 -23.53
N PHE A 78 24.89 18.60 -22.56
CA PHE A 78 25.10 17.14 -22.66
C PHE A 78 24.31 16.58 -23.85
N PRO A 79 24.91 15.69 -24.68
CA PRO A 79 24.24 15.11 -25.84
C PRO A 79 22.93 14.40 -25.46
N THR A 80 21.84 14.78 -26.11
CA THR A 80 20.53 14.21 -25.93
C THR A 80 19.74 14.13 -27.24
N TYR A 81 18.49 13.75 -27.19
CA TYR A 81 17.66 13.54 -28.37
C TYR A 81 17.11 14.85 -28.94
N PHE A 82 16.78 14.82 -30.24
CA PHE A 82 16.05 15.86 -30.96
C PHE A 82 14.95 15.23 -31.83
N VAL A 83 13.90 15.98 -32.11
CA VAL A 83 12.75 15.52 -32.87
C VAL A 83 13.11 15.38 -34.33
N GLN A 84 12.80 14.23 -34.95
CA GLN A 84 12.88 13.97 -36.37
C GLN A 84 11.54 14.21 -37.09
N THR A 85 10.47 13.61 -36.53
CA THR A 85 9.13 13.73 -37.09
C THR A 85 8.08 13.71 -35.99
N ILE A 86 6.96 14.39 -36.22
CA ILE A 86 5.75 14.35 -35.42
C ILE A 86 4.58 13.92 -36.30
N GLN A 87 3.92 12.84 -35.95
CA GLN A 87 2.75 12.32 -36.64
C GLN A 87 1.54 12.35 -35.69
N GLN A 88 0.39 12.83 -36.19
CA GLN A 88 -0.88 12.71 -35.47
C GLN A 88 -1.40 11.28 -35.59
N THR A 89 -1.94 10.76 -34.47
CA THR A 89 -2.55 9.43 -34.38
C THR A 89 -3.95 9.53 -33.79
N ASP A 90 -4.72 8.45 -33.83
CA ASP A 90 -6.06 8.42 -33.25
C ASP A 90 -6.05 8.65 -31.71
N PHE A 91 -4.98 8.26 -31.03
CA PHE A 91 -4.82 8.41 -29.57
C PHE A 91 -4.05 9.66 -29.14
N GLY A 92 -3.43 10.39 -30.11
CA GLY A 92 -2.63 11.59 -29.79
C GLY A 92 -1.54 11.88 -30.79
N GLN A 93 -0.27 11.71 -30.40
CA GLN A 93 0.88 12.00 -31.26
C GLN A 93 1.92 10.88 -31.16
N ARG A 94 2.55 10.55 -32.28
CA ARG A 94 3.75 9.70 -32.34
C ARG A 94 4.91 10.54 -32.84
N ILE A 95 6.01 10.53 -32.10
CA ILE A 95 7.19 11.34 -32.37
C ILE A 95 8.37 10.40 -32.54
N GLN A 96 9.14 10.59 -33.64
CA GLN A 96 10.44 9.95 -33.79
C GLN A 96 11.50 10.92 -33.29
N ILE A 97 12.33 10.46 -32.36
CA ILE A 97 13.46 11.22 -31.85
C ILE A 97 14.78 10.48 -32.10
N ASN A 98 15.82 11.23 -32.32
CA ASN A 98 17.15 10.70 -32.62
C ASN A 98 18.22 11.50 -31.88
N LYS A 99 19.39 10.89 -31.64
CA LYS A 99 20.60 11.59 -31.21
C LYS A 99 21.78 11.20 -32.11
N SER A 100 22.64 12.16 -32.41
CA SER A 100 23.80 11.97 -33.30
C SER A 100 24.99 11.32 -32.64
N GLU A 101 25.09 11.40 -31.31
CA GLU A 101 26.24 10.94 -30.52
C GLU A 101 25.75 9.95 -29.45
N THR A 102 26.50 8.88 -29.25
CA THR A 102 26.27 7.94 -28.15
C THR A 102 26.76 8.52 -26.81
N THR A 103 26.13 8.14 -25.73
CA THR A 103 26.58 8.49 -24.38
C THR A 103 27.62 7.48 -23.85
N TYR A 104 27.99 7.60 -22.59
CA TYR A 104 28.96 6.71 -21.93
C TYR A 104 28.43 5.29 -21.65
N MET A 105 27.12 5.07 -21.75
CA MET A 105 26.52 3.75 -21.46
C MET A 105 26.68 2.80 -22.66
N PRO A 106 27.03 1.52 -22.40
CA PRO A 106 27.12 0.51 -23.47
C PRO A 106 25.73 0.25 -24.07
N ASN A 107 25.73 -0.03 -25.39
CA ASN A 107 24.52 -0.30 -26.19
C ASN A 107 23.46 0.81 -26.09
N ASP A 108 23.94 2.06 -26.20
CA ASP A 108 23.12 3.26 -26.22
C ASP A 108 22.20 3.26 -27.46
N ILE A 109 20.92 3.58 -27.29
CA ILE A 109 19.89 3.51 -28.33
C ILE A 109 19.69 4.92 -28.90
N THR A 110 20.00 5.08 -30.18
CA THR A 110 19.99 6.40 -30.83
C THR A 110 18.64 6.79 -31.42
N ASN A 111 17.76 5.82 -31.73
CA ASN A 111 16.46 6.08 -32.35
C ASN A 111 15.35 5.62 -31.42
N LEU A 112 14.51 6.54 -30.95
CA LEU A 112 13.39 6.23 -30.08
C LEU A 112 12.07 6.72 -30.68
N THR A 113 11.02 5.97 -30.36
CA THR A 113 9.63 6.35 -30.58
C THR A 113 9.01 6.84 -29.28
N VAL A 114 8.34 7.98 -29.36
CA VAL A 114 7.56 8.55 -28.25
C VAL A 114 6.10 8.59 -28.65
N ASP A 115 5.25 7.88 -27.90
CA ASP A 115 3.80 7.97 -28.02
C ASP A 115 3.25 8.84 -26.89
N LEU A 116 2.59 9.93 -27.25
CA LEU A 116 1.86 10.82 -26.36
C LEU A 116 0.37 10.51 -26.47
N ILE A 117 -0.22 9.96 -25.41
CA ILE A 117 -1.56 9.40 -25.41
C ILE A 117 -2.47 10.23 -24.50
N TYR A 118 -3.51 10.84 -25.07
CA TYR A 118 -4.51 11.65 -24.37
C TYR A 118 -5.68 10.75 -23.96
N GLU A 119 -5.56 10.08 -22.81
CA GLU A 119 -6.48 9.01 -22.41
C GLU A 119 -7.81 9.53 -21.92
N THR A 120 -7.80 10.46 -20.97
CA THR A 120 -9.01 11.09 -20.42
C THR A 120 -8.79 12.59 -20.24
N GLU A 121 -9.81 13.32 -19.81
CA GLU A 121 -9.69 14.73 -19.45
C GLU A 121 -8.59 14.99 -18.44
N GLN A 122 -8.33 14.03 -17.55
CA GLN A 122 -7.45 14.15 -16.40
C GLN A 122 -6.32 13.11 -16.36
N ARG A 123 -6.14 12.32 -17.43
CA ARG A 123 -5.08 11.30 -17.48
C ARG A 123 -4.34 11.33 -18.81
N PHE A 124 -3.03 11.40 -18.73
CA PHE A 124 -2.11 11.43 -19.85
C PHE A 124 -1.05 10.35 -19.71
N ARG A 125 -0.65 9.71 -20.81
CA ARG A 125 0.35 8.66 -20.84
C ARG A 125 1.48 8.99 -21.80
N ILE A 126 2.71 8.77 -21.37
CA ILE A 126 3.94 8.92 -22.17
C ILE A 126 4.58 7.55 -22.30
N ARG A 127 4.77 7.07 -23.53
CA ARG A 127 5.54 5.87 -23.80
C ARG A 127 6.77 6.23 -24.63
N ILE A 128 7.98 5.81 -24.17
CA ILE A 128 9.24 6.00 -24.91
C ILE A 128 9.92 4.65 -25.01
N TYR A 129 10.21 4.22 -26.23
CA TYR A 129 10.76 2.89 -26.51
C TYR A 129 11.65 2.88 -27.76
N ASP A 130 12.44 1.80 -27.92
CA ASP A 130 13.31 1.59 -29.09
C ASP A 130 12.47 1.51 -30.37
N SER A 131 12.86 2.30 -31.39
CA SER A 131 12.15 2.34 -32.67
C SER A 131 12.39 1.09 -33.54
N ILE A 132 13.40 0.29 -33.22
CA ILE A 132 13.89 -0.80 -34.08
C ILE A 132 13.59 -2.17 -33.43
N TYR A 133 13.92 -2.31 -32.15
CA TYR A 133 13.81 -3.58 -31.44
C TYR A 133 12.72 -3.54 -30.37
N GLN A 134 11.92 -4.62 -30.33
CA GLN A 134 10.95 -4.80 -29.26
C GLN A 134 11.67 -4.99 -27.93
N ARG A 135 11.27 -4.22 -26.92
CA ARG A 135 11.75 -4.31 -25.56
C ARG A 135 10.71 -5.00 -24.67
N TYR A 136 11.16 -5.41 -23.49
CA TYR A 136 10.25 -5.89 -22.48
C TYR A 136 9.27 -4.77 -22.06
N GLU A 137 8.02 -5.12 -21.97
CA GLU A 137 6.95 -4.31 -21.36
C GLU A 137 6.31 -5.13 -20.24
N VAL A 138 5.93 -4.46 -19.17
CA VAL A 138 5.30 -5.11 -18.02
C VAL A 138 4.02 -5.82 -18.50
N PRO A 139 3.86 -7.13 -18.25
CA PRO A 139 2.69 -7.91 -18.71
C PRO A 139 1.47 -7.62 -17.81
N PHE A 140 1.00 -6.38 -17.85
CA PHE A 140 -0.08 -5.86 -17.05
C PHE A 140 -1.23 -5.40 -17.96
N GLN A 141 -2.46 -5.78 -17.61
CA GLN A 141 -3.63 -5.36 -18.38
C GLN A 141 -4.02 -3.94 -18.01
N VAL A 142 -3.76 -3.00 -18.89
CA VAL A 142 -4.21 -1.60 -18.76
C VAL A 142 -5.38 -1.31 -19.69
N PRO A 143 -6.23 -0.30 -19.40
CA PRO A 143 -7.28 0.13 -20.30
C PRO A 143 -6.74 0.50 -21.69
N ILE A 144 -7.38 0.00 -22.74
CA ILE A 144 -7.00 0.31 -24.13
C ILE A 144 -7.76 1.54 -24.61
N ILE A 145 -7.02 2.60 -24.90
CA ILE A 145 -7.59 3.84 -25.43
C ILE A 145 -7.56 3.79 -26.97
N GLN A 146 -8.74 3.79 -27.58
CA GLN A 146 -8.88 3.74 -29.03
C GLN A 146 -8.87 5.12 -29.70
N LYS A 147 -9.28 6.16 -28.97
CA LYS A 147 -9.37 7.52 -29.47
C LYS A 147 -9.04 8.52 -28.39
N LYS A 148 -8.25 9.55 -28.77
CA LYS A 148 -7.92 10.63 -27.85
C LYS A 148 -9.14 11.41 -27.38
N VAL A 149 -9.09 11.88 -26.15
CA VAL A 149 -10.10 12.82 -25.63
C VAL A 149 -9.90 14.22 -26.24
N ASN A 150 -10.99 14.95 -26.48
CA ASN A 150 -10.95 16.29 -27.07
C ASN A 150 -10.78 17.41 -26.02
N ILE A 151 -11.26 17.17 -24.80
CA ILE A 151 -11.19 18.14 -23.70
C ILE A 151 -10.24 17.60 -22.65
N THR A 152 -9.24 18.42 -22.27
CA THR A 152 -8.26 18.10 -21.23
C THR A 152 -8.14 19.26 -20.25
N ASP A 153 -7.84 19.01 -19.02
CA ASP A 153 -7.49 20.01 -18.02
C ASP A 153 -5.98 20.33 -17.99
N TYR A 154 -5.23 19.73 -18.91
CA TYR A 154 -3.79 19.91 -19.10
C TYR A 154 -3.43 20.32 -20.53
N ASP A 155 -2.32 21.06 -20.66
CA ASP A 155 -1.66 21.40 -21.93
C ASP A 155 -0.33 20.66 -22.04
N VAL A 156 -0.03 20.18 -23.26
CA VAL A 156 1.22 19.48 -23.57
C VAL A 156 2.00 20.29 -24.60
N LYS A 157 3.25 20.64 -24.30
CA LYS A 157 4.18 21.28 -25.21
C LYS A 157 5.40 20.42 -25.44
N ILE A 158 5.83 20.31 -26.68
CA ILE A 158 7.02 19.58 -27.10
C ILE A 158 8.07 20.61 -27.48
N ASN A 159 9.25 20.48 -26.91
CA ASN A 159 10.44 21.17 -27.38
C ASN A 159 11.20 20.22 -28.31
N GLU A 160 11.57 20.70 -29.49
CA GLU A 160 12.13 19.84 -30.55
C GLU A 160 13.64 19.65 -30.40
N GLN A 161 14.38 20.67 -29.89
CA GLN A 161 15.82 20.60 -29.76
C GLN A 161 16.36 21.46 -28.58
N PRO A 162 16.85 20.83 -27.53
CA PRO A 162 16.78 19.39 -27.21
C PRO A 162 15.34 18.93 -27.00
N PHE A 163 15.05 17.65 -27.32
CA PHE A 163 13.74 17.08 -27.08
C PHE A 163 13.37 17.13 -25.61
N SER A 164 12.22 17.69 -25.31
CA SER A 164 11.61 17.64 -23.96
C SER A 164 10.09 17.79 -24.03
N ILE A 165 9.43 17.37 -22.97
CA ILE A 165 7.97 17.44 -22.82
C ILE A 165 7.68 18.30 -21.61
N LEU A 166 6.80 19.29 -21.77
CA LEU A 166 6.27 20.13 -20.72
C LEU A 166 4.76 19.93 -20.64
N ILE A 167 4.26 19.56 -19.46
CA ILE A 167 2.82 19.43 -19.17
C ILE A 167 2.46 20.41 -18.08
N THR A 168 1.43 21.21 -18.34
CA THR A 168 0.93 22.21 -17.37
C THR A 168 -0.57 22.06 -17.16
N ARG A 169 -1.03 22.31 -15.94
CA ARG A 169 -2.45 22.40 -15.63
C ARG A 169 -3.06 23.65 -16.25
N LYS A 170 -4.12 23.52 -17.02
CA LYS A 170 -4.77 24.67 -17.71
C LYS A 170 -5.29 25.73 -16.75
N SER A 171 -5.95 25.32 -15.64
CA SER A 171 -6.61 26.23 -14.71
C SER A 171 -5.64 27.08 -13.90
N THR A 172 -4.41 26.59 -13.63
CA THR A 172 -3.44 27.27 -12.74
C THR A 172 -2.12 27.63 -13.40
N GLY A 173 -1.79 27.00 -14.53
CA GLY A 173 -0.48 27.09 -15.17
C GLY A 173 0.65 26.35 -14.42
N VAL A 174 0.32 25.58 -13.37
CA VAL A 174 1.31 24.80 -12.61
C VAL A 174 1.91 23.72 -13.50
N ILE A 175 3.22 23.51 -13.37
CA ILE A 175 3.97 22.47 -14.07
C ILE A 175 3.68 21.14 -13.40
N LEU A 176 3.11 20.19 -14.16
CA LEU A 176 2.84 18.81 -13.74
C LEU A 176 3.99 17.86 -14.13
N PHE A 177 4.67 18.17 -15.22
CA PHE A 177 5.81 17.42 -15.74
C PHE A 177 6.67 18.34 -16.62
N ASP A 178 7.99 18.29 -16.45
CA ASP A 178 8.95 19.01 -17.28
C ASP A 178 10.25 18.22 -17.39
N SER A 179 10.48 17.57 -18.53
CA SER A 179 11.66 16.76 -18.77
C SER A 179 12.87 17.55 -19.27
N SER A 180 12.78 18.88 -19.39
CA SER A 180 13.88 19.72 -19.86
C SER A 180 15.02 19.89 -18.84
N VAL A 181 14.81 19.43 -17.60
CA VAL A 181 15.72 19.66 -16.46
C VAL A 181 16.99 18.82 -16.52
N SER A 182 16.98 17.70 -17.24
CA SER A 182 18.12 16.77 -17.39
C SER A 182 18.06 16.04 -18.73
N PRO A 183 19.20 15.62 -19.32
CA PRO A 183 19.18 14.83 -20.54
C PRO A 183 18.50 13.49 -20.35
N LEU A 184 17.76 13.03 -21.36
CA LEU A 184 17.27 11.66 -21.46
C LEU A 184 18.42 10.74 -21.88
N ILE A 185 18.70 9.70 -21.09
CA ILE A 185 19.63 8.62 -21.42
C ILE A 185 18.81 7.35 -21.64
N PHE A 186 19.02 6.67 -22.77
CA PHE A 186 18.29 5.45 -23.08
C PHE A 186 19.23 4.43 -23.74
N ALA A 187 19.70 3.48 -22.95
CA ALA A 187 20.54 2.36 -23.37
C ALA A 187 19.84 1.01 -23.11
N ASP A 188 20.44 -0.09 -23.56
CA ASP A 188 19.84 -1.43 -23.40
C ASP A 188 19.47 -1.75 -21.94
N GLN A 189 20.43 -1.51 -21.02
CA GLN A 189 20.26 -1.82 -19.60
C GLN A 189 20.46 -0.56 -18.71
N PHE A 190 20.14 0.60 -19.23
CA PHE A 190 20.19 1.85 -18.47
C PHE A 190 19.26 2.88 -19.08
N ILE A 191 18.18 3.20 -18.40
CA ILE A 191 17.24 4.25 -18.80
C ILE A 191 17.19 5.26 -17.67
N LYS A 192 17.53 6.53 -17.97
CA LYS A 192 17.52 7.62 -16.99
C LYS A 192 16.77 8.81 -17.55
N PHE A 193 15.77 9.27 -16.83
CA PHE A 193 15.02 10.47 -17.15
C PHE A 193 14.60 11.21 -15.89
N SER A 194 14.42 12.52 -16.00
CA SER A 194 14.05 13.36 -14.87
C SER A 194 12.88 14.25 -15.22
N THR A 195 12.15 14.66 -14.20
CA THR A 195 11.14 15.70 -14.33
C THR A 195 11.15 16.64 -13.14
N ARG A 196 10.81 17.89 -13.41
CA ARG A 196 10.55 18.88 -12.37
C ARG A 196 9.26 18.53 -11.65
N LEU A 197 9.26 18.72 -10.34
CA LEU A 197 8.07 18.62 -9.48
C LEU A 197 7.49 20.02 -9.24
N SER A 198 6.19 20.11 -8.97
CA SER A 198 5.51 21.37 -8.69
C SER A 198 5.85 21.92 -7.29
N SER A 199 6.21 21.04 -6.36
CA SER A 199 6.64 21.38 -5.01
C SER A 199 7.56 20.28 -4.43
N PRO A 200 8.28 20.56 -3.32
CA PRO A 200 9.10 19.56 -2.64
C PRO A 200 8.30 18.57 -1.77
N LEU A 201 6.97 18.61 -1.80
CA LEU A 201 6.09 17.81 -0.93
C LEU A 201 5.52 16.65 -1.73
N ILE A 202 5.97 15.43 -1.41
CA ILE A 202 5.67 14.21 -2.15
C ILE A 202 5.16 13.14 -1.17
N TYR A 203 4.20 12.32 -1.63
CA TYR A 203 3.68 11.15 -0.91
C TYR A 203 3.76 9.92 -1.79
N GLY A 204 3.92 8.74 -1.20
CA GLY A 204 4.00 7.48 -1.95
C GLY A 204 5.42 6.95 -2.13
N LEU A 205 5.74 6.34 -3.28
CA LEU A 205 7.04 5.70 -3.59
C LEU A 205 7.39 4.61 -2.57
N GLY A 206 6.69 3.49 -2.59
CA GLY A 206 6.88 2.35 -1.69
C GLY A 206 7.23 1.03 -2.42
N GLU A 207 7.54 0.01 -1.68
CA GLU A 207 7.47 -0.07 -0.22
C GLU A 207 8.77 0.39 0.42
N HIS A 208 8.68 1.35 1.34
CA HIS A 208 9.84 1.82 2.12
C HIS A 208 9.40 2.17 3.54
N ARG A 209 10.26 1.90 4.52
CA ARG A 209 10.07 2.39 5.89
C ARG A 209 10.51 3.84 5.98
N GLN A 210 9.58 4.76 5.93
CA GLN A 210 9.82 6.21 5.89
C GLN A 210 8.62 7.01 6.41
N ASP A 211 8.83 8.29 6.67
CA ASP A 211 7.75 9.23 6.96
C ASP A 211 6.78 9.30 5.78
N LEU A 212 5.51 9.57 6.05
CA LEU A 212 4.47 9.66 5.01
C LEU A 212 4.77 10.78 4.01
N LEU A 213 5.16 11.96 4.50
CA LEU A 213 5.59 13.08 3.69
C LEU A 213 7.08 12.95 3.37
N ILE A 214 7.42 12.73 2.11
CA ILE A 214 8.79 12.84 1.62
C ILE A 214 9.06 14.31 1.35
N ASN A 215 9.66 15.01 2.33
CA ASN A 215 10.00 16.42 2.21
C ASN A 215 11.44 16.58 1.69
N ILE A 216 11.56 17.09 0.46
CA ILE A 216 12.85 17.31 -0.22
C ILE A 216 13.26 18.79 -0.27
N THR A 217 12.69 19.64 0.58
CA THR A 217 13.01 21.09 0.59
C THR A 217 14.52 21.35 0.76
N GLU A 218 15.19 20.56 1.59
CA GLU A 218 16.61 20.73 1.93
C GLU A 218 17.43 19.44 1.80
N GLN A 219 16.78 18.32 1.42
CA GLN A 219 17.37 16.99 1.44
C GLN A 219 17.35 16.33 0.06
N TRP A 220 18.42 15.64 -0.24
CA TRP A 220 18.47 14.65 -1.31
C TRP A 220 18.06 13.31 -0.75
N LYS A 221 17.23 12.54 -1.48
CA LYS A 221 16.81 11.21 -1.07
C LYS A 221 16.89 10.26 -2.27
N LYS A 222 17.42 9.06 -2.02
CA LYS A 222 17.42 7.94 -2.97
C LYS A 222 16.49 6.85 -2.43
N LEU A 223 15.65 6.30 -3.29
CA LEU A 223 14.77 5.17 -3.01
C LEU A 223 15.02 4.10 -4.06
N THR A 224 15.29 2.87 -3.61
CA THR A 224 15.59 1.74 -4.49
C THR A 224 14.41 0.77 -4.53
N PHE A 225 14.05 0.31 -5.72
CA PHE A 225 12.90 -0.55 -6.01
C PHE A 225 13.38 -1.87 -6.59
N TRP A 226 13.31 -2.92 -5.80
CA TRP A 226 13.58 -4.31 -6.13
C TRP A 226 13.09 -5.14 -4.96
N SER A 227 12.13 -6.03 -5.17
CA SER A 227 11.53 -6.82 -4.09
C SER A 227 12.58 -7.59 -3.31
N ARG A 228 12.50 -7.57 -1.98
CA ARG A 228 13.50 -8.19 -1.12
C ARG A 228 12.92 -8.62 0.21
N ASP A 229 13.26 -9.83 0.62
CA ASP A 229 13.06 -10.35 1.96
C ASP A 229 14.05 -9.69 2.93
N PHE A 230 13.56 -8.68 3.64
CA PHE A 230 14.32 -8.01 4.71
C PHE A 230 13.37 -7.30 5.68
N PRO A 231 13.57 -7.43 7.01
CA PRO A 231 12.76 -6.73 7.99
C PRO A 231 12.71 -5.22 7.72
N PRO A 232 11.57 -4.54 7.90
CA PRO A 232 11.42 -3.14 7.55
C PRO A 232 12.42 -2.23 8.29
N VAL A 233 13.37 -1.67 7.55
CA VAL A 233 14.35 -0.67 8.04
C VAL A 233 14.42 0.49 7.05
N GLN A 234 14.92 1.63 7.52
CA GLN A 234 15.06 2.82 6.68
C GLN A 234 16.17 2.65 5.63
N ASN A 235 16.00 3.34 4.48
CA ASN A 235 16.98 3.44 3.40
C ASN A 235 17.37 2.09 2.77
N THR A 236 16.43 1.17 2.67
CA THR A 236 16.59 -0.12 1.99
C THR A 236 15.41 -0.41 1.08
N ASN A 237 15.61 -1.24 0.06
CA ASN A 237 14.51 -1.85 -0.68
C ASN A 237 13.88 -2.97 0.16
N LEU A 238 12.54 -3.06 0.12
CA LEU A 238 11.73 -3.98 0.90
C LEU A 238 10.92 -4.92 -0.02
N TYR A 239 9.86 -5.52 0.53
CA TYR A 239 9.11 -6.62 -0.11
C TYR A 239 8.34 -6.21 -1.36
N GLY A 240 7.80 -4.97 -1.41
CA GLY A 240 6.91 -4.50 -2.48
C GLY A 240 7.52 -3.43 -3.39
N VAL A 241 6.95 -3.29 -4.62
CA VAL A 241 7.38 -2.29 -5.60
C VAL A 241 6.18 -1.51 -6.13
N HIS A 242 6.08 -0.24 -5.72
CA HIS A 242 5.00 0.69 -6.07
C HIS A 242 5.57 2.05 -6.51
N PRO A 243 6.01 2.21 -7.77
CA PRO A 243 6.62 3.45 -8.28
C PRO A 243 5.53 4.48 -8.66
N PHE A 244 4.66 4.78 -7.70
CA PHE A 244 3.60 5.77 -7.77
C PHE A 244 3.80 6.83 -6.71
N HIS A 245 3.63 8.09 -7.09
CA HIS A 245 3.65 9.19 -6.13
C HIS A 245 2.58 10.23 -6.39
N ILE A 246 2.25 10.97 -5.34
CA ILE A 246 1.39 12.15 -5.37
C ILE A 246 2.24 13.36 -5.01
N ASN A 247 2.14 14.42 -5.81
CA ASN A 247 2.80 15.69 -5.55
C ASN A 247 1.75 16.76 -5.21
N LEU A 248 1.96 17.46 -4.10
CA LEU A 248 1.14 18.57 -3.68
C LEU A 248 1.52 19.82 -4.47
N GLU A 249 0.54 20.53 -5.05
CA GLU A 249 0.74 21.76 -5.80
C GLU A 249 0.52 22.98 -4.88
N LEU A 250 1.59 23.71 -4.60
CA LEU A 250 1.50 24.96 -3.87
C LEU A 250 0.97 26.07 -4.80
N ASN A 251 -0.27 26.49 -4.59
CA ASN A 251 -0.90 27.49 -5.43
C ASN A 251 -0.91 28.87 -4.75
N LYS A 252 -0.56 29.91 -5.50
CA LYS A 252 -0.53 31.30 -5.01
C LYS A 252 -1.89 31.84 -4.57
N ASN A 253 -2.98 31.19 -4.95
CA ASN A 253 -4.36 31.62 -4.65
C ASN A 253 -4.95 30.92 -3.41
N GLY A 254 -4.16 30.15 -2.63
CA GLY A 254 -4.61 29.49 -1.41
C GLY A 254 -5.48 28.23 -1.63
N GLN A 255 -5.66 27.78 -2.88
CA GLN A 255 -6.30 26.52 -3.20
C GLN A 255 -5.24 25.47 -3.48
N THR A 256 -5.24 24.39 -2.72
CA THR A 256 -4.30 23.27 -2.88
C THR A 256 -4.85 22.28 -3.90
N ASN A 257 -4.03 21.93 -4.89
CA ASN A 257 -4.30 20.86 -5.85
C ASN A 257 -3.26 19.76 -5.68
N PHE A 258 -3.52 18.62 -6.31
CA PHE A 258 -2.63 17.47 -6.35
C PHE A 258 -2.59 16.89 -7.75
N HIS A 259 -1.47 16.28 -8.10
CA HIS A 259 -1.32 15.40 -9.27
C HIS A 259 -0.48 14.19 -8.89
N GLY A 260 -0.56 13.15 -9.68
CA GLY A 260 0.20 11.91 -9.46
C GLY A 260 0.95 11.47 -10.69
N GLN A 261 1.99 10.67 -10.50
CA GLN A 261 2.72 10.01 -11.57
C GLN A 261 2.94 8.54 -11.20
N PHE A 262 2.84 7.67 -12.20
CA PHE A 262 3.07 6.23 -12.07
C PHE A 262 3.94 5.74 -13.22
N LEU A 263 5.10 5.18 -12.90
CA LEU A 263 5.99 4.52 -13.86
C LEU A 263 5.69 3.02 -13.89
N LEU A 264 5.06 2.54 -14.97
CA LEU A 264 4.80 1.12 -15.17
C LEU A 264 6.07 0.43 -15.67
N ASN A 265 6.91 0.01 -14.74
CA ASN A 265 8.16 -0.69 -14.98
C ASN A 265 8.44 -1.63 -13.79
N SER A 266 8.87 -2.87 -14.06
CA SER A 266 9.13 -3.92 -13.06
C SER A 266 10.61 -4.28 -12.89
N ASN A 267 11.49 -3.65 -13.68
CA ASN A 267 12.93 -3.81 -13.51
C ASN A 267 13.42 -3.07 -12.26
N ALA A 268 14.58 -3.48 -11.75
CA ALA A 268 15.21 -2.76 -10.65
C ALA A 268 15.44 -1.29 -11.01
N MET A 269 15.21 -0.40 -10.06
CA MET A 269 15.38 1.04 -10.30
C MET A 269 15.77 1.80 -9.03
N ASP A 270 16.49 2.90 -9.24
CA ASP A 270 16.66 3.96 -8.26
C ASP A 270 15.80 5.16 -8.63
N ILE A 271 15.19 5.77 -7.63
CA ILE A 271 14.51 7.06 -7.75
C ILE A 271 15.24 8.07 -6.88
N ASP A 272 15.86 9.07 -7.52
CA ASP A 272 16.53 10.17 -6.84
C ASP A 272 15.60 11.38 -6.74
N LEU A 273 15.43 11.90 -5.54
CA LEU A 273 14.66 13.10 -5.22
C LEU A 273 15.61 14.23 -4.81
N GLN A 274 15.43 15.43 -5.35
CA GLN A 274 16.35 16.55 -5.13
C GLN A 274 15.63 17.87 -4.86
N PRO A 275 16.29 18.81 -4.12
CA PRO A 275 15.66 20.06 -3.66
C PRO A 275 15.28 21.08 -4.75
N LEU A 276 15.53 20.83 -6.02
CA LEU A 276 15.22 21.77 -7.12
C LEU A 276 13.78 22.32 -7.16
N PRO A 277 12.64 21.62 -6.91
CA PRO A 277 12.41 20.19 -6.70
C PRO A 277 12.34 19.38 -8.01
N ALA A 278 12.88 18.17 -7.98
CA ALA A 278 12.85 17.25 -9.13
C ALA A 278 12.94 15.80 -8.70
N ILE A 279 12.47 14.92 -9.58
CA ILE A 279 12.56 13.47 -9.45
C ILE A 279 13.30 12.89 -10.67
N THR A 280 14.20 11.95 -10.44
CA THR A 280 14.95 11.21 -11.46
C THR A 280 14.71 9.73 -11.32
N TYR A 281 14.30 9.07 -12.38
CA TYR A 281 14.15 7.62 -12.47
C TYR A 281 15.37 7.03 -13.20
N THR A 282 15.99 6.01 -12.60
CA THR A 282 17.09 5.25 -13.20
C THR A 282 16.77 3.77 -13.15
N THR A 283 16.36 3.16 -14.26
CA THR A 283 15.97 1.74 -14.34
C THR A 283 16.89 0.98 -15.30
N ILE A 284 17.03 -0.33 -15.05
CA ILE A 284 17.95 -1.20 -15.80
C ILE A 284 17.30 -1.92 -16.98
N GLY A 285 16.05 -1.65 -17.31
CA GLY A 285 15.38 -2.33 -18.43
C GLY A 285 13.99 -1.79 -18.74
N GLY A 286 13.28 -2.52 -19.58
CA GLY A 286 11.94 -2.15 -20.00
C GLY A 286 11.87 -0.96 -20.93
N ILE A 287 10.81 -0.18 -20.82
CA ILE A 287 10.55 1.08 -21.51
C ILE A 287 10.19 2.16 -20.48
N ILE A 288 10.11 3.40 -20.90
CA ILE A 288 9.43 4.44 -20.13
C ILE A 288 7.94 4.33 -20.47
N ASP A 289 7.12 3.95 -19.51
CA ASP A 289 5.67 3.91 -19.61
C ASP A 289 5.10 4.66 -18.41
N LEU A 290 4.92 5.97 -18.59
CA LEU A 290 4.61 6.90 -17.52
C LEU A 290 3.19 7.43 -17.65
N TYR A 291 2.41 7.26 -16.59
CA TYR A 291 1.08 7.86 -16.45
C TYR A 291 1.17 9.13 -15.61
N ILE A 292 0.41 10.15 -15.99
CA ILE A 292 0.24 11.40 -15.27
C ILE A 292 -1.24 11.60 -14.99
N PHE A 293 -1.57 11.75 -13.71
CA PHE A 293 -2.92 11.93 -13.18
C PHE A 293 -3.05 13.35 -12.68
N THR A 294 -3.97 14.12 -13.25
CA THR A 294 -4.03 15.56 -12.94
C THR A 294 -4.88 15.93 -11.73
N GLY A 295 -5.54 14.98 -11.12
CA GLY A 295 -6.37 15.22 -9.93
C GLY A 295 -7.66 15.98 -10.27
N PRO A 296 -8.00 17.12 -9.64
CA PRO A 296 -7.18 18.02 -8.81
C PRO A 296 -7.12 17.68 -7.31
N THR A 297 -8.04 16.86 -6.79
CA THR A 297 -8.00 16.43 -5.39
C THR A 297 -7.16 15.16 -5.24
N VAL A 298 -6.70 14.86 -4.02
CA VAL A 298 -5.99 13.59 -3.75
C VAL A 298 -6.87 12.41 -4.11
N GLN A 299 -8.16 12.45 -3.75
CA GLN A 299 -9.12 11.40 -4.08
C GLN A 299 -9.23 11.18 -5.59
N ASN A 300 -9.25 12.24 -6.40
CA ASN A 300 -9.30 12.09 -7.86
C ASN A 300 -8.00 11.49 -8.42
N VAL A 301 -6.83 11.81 -7.84
CA VAL A 301 -5.57 11.16 -8.23
C VAL A 301 -5.62 9.65 -7.95
N ILE A 302 -6.12 9.24 -6.77
CA ILE A 302 -6.31 7.83 -6.41
C ILE A 302 -7.27 7.13 -7.37
N GLU A 303 -8.43 7.73 -7.67
CA GLU A 303 -9.41 7.19 -8.62
C GLU A 303 -8.76 6.96 -9.99
N GLN A 304 -8.03 7.94 -10.51
CA GLN A 304 -7.36 7.86 -11.81
C GLN A 304 -6.24 6.79 -11.82
N TYR A 305 -5.52 6.63 -10.73
CA TYR A 305 -4.50 5.60 -10.59
C TYR A 305 -5.11 4.20 -10.50
N TRP A 306 -6.15 4.01 -9.66
CA TRP A 306 -6.80 2.71 -9.53
C TRP A 306 -7.60 2.31 -10.77
N ASP A 307 -8.00 3.25 -11.61
CA ASP A 307 -8.54 2.95 -12.96
C ASP A 307 -7.51 2.24 -13.85
N ILE A 308 -6.21 2.44 -13.61
CA ILE A 308 -5.13 1.77 -14.34
C ILE A 308 -4.78 0.43 -13.71
N ILE A 309 -4.56 0.41 -12.39
CA ILE A 309 -4.05 -0.76 -11.70
C ILE A 309 -5.14 -1.73 -11.21
N GLY A 310 -6.40 -1.35 -11.33
CA GLY A 310 -7.55 -2.06 -10.78
C GLY A 310 -7.90 -1.66 -9.34
N LYS A 311 -9.17 -1.85 -8.99
CA LYS A 311 -9.70 -1.53 -7.67
C LYS A 311 -9.42 -2.66 -6.67
N PRO A 312 -9.33 -2.35 -5.37
CA PRO A 312 -9.19 -3.36 -4.33
C PRO A 312 -10.32 -4.40 -4.35
N ILE A 313 -9.97 -5.63 -3.98
CA ILE A 313 -10.96 -6.70 -3.80
C ILE A 313 -11.87 -6.39 -2.62
N MET A 314 -13.17 -6.74 -2.73
CA MET A 314 -14.07 -6.78 -1.59
C MET A 314 -13.73 -8.00 -0.72
N PRO A 315 -13.22 -7.82 0.53
CA PRO A 315 -12.82 -8.95 1.38
C PRO A 315 -14.03 -9.73 1.90
N PRO A 316 -13.85 -10.99 2.33
CA PRO A 316 -14.85 -11.68 3.10
C PRO A 316 -15.03 -10.99 4.46
N PHE A 317 -16.27 -10.94 4.96
CA PHE A 317 -16.65 -10.22 6.18
C PHE A 317 -15.85 -10.67 7.41
N TRP A 318 -15.64 -11.99 7.56
CA TRP A 318 -14.91 -12.57 8.69
C TRP A 318 -13.44 -12.08 8.78
N SER A 319 -12.82 -11.73 7.65
CA SER A 319 -11.43 -11.27 7.62
C SER A 319 -11.22 -9.86 8.21
N LEU A 320 -12.30 -9.15 8.55
CA LEU A 320 -12.24 -7.86 9.23
C LEU A 320 -12.12 -7.99 10.76
N GLY A 321 -12.26 -9.21 11.29
CA GLY A 321 -12.13 -9.51 12.71
C GLY A 321 -10.70 -9.47 13.23
N PHE A 322 -10.48 -10.00 14.41
CA PHE A 322 -9.17 -10.16 15.02
C PHE A 322 -8.56 -11.51 14.66
N HIS A 323 -7.32 -11.49 14.16
CA HIS A 323 -6.53 -12.64 13.74
C HIS A 323 -5.41 -12.91 14.75
N LEU A 324 -5.21 -14.17 15.10
CA LEU A 324 -4.17 -14.61 16.02
C LEU A 324 -3.25 -15.62 15.35
N CYS A 325 -1.95 -15.33 15.33
CA CYS A 325 -0.90 -16.12 14.72
C CYS A 325 0.34 -16.17 15.60
N ARG A 326 1.16 -17.20 15.43
CA ARG A 326 2.50 -17.31 15.99
C ARG A 326 3.36 -18.26 15.14
N TYR A 327 4.59 -17.87 14.82
CA TYR A 327 5.64 -18.81 14.46
C TYR A 327 6.18 -19.45 15.74
N GLY A 328 5.99 -20.78 15.87
CA GLY A 328 6.50 -21.54 17.03
C GLY A 328 5.45 -21.93 18.05
N TYR A 329 4.22 -22.26 17.65
CA TYR A 329 3.36 -23.11 18.49
C TYR A 329 4.01 -24.47 18.75
N ASN A 330 4.75 -24.99 17.75
CA ASN A 330 5.54 -26.22 17.75
C ASN A 330 4.74 -27.51 17.96
N THR A 331 3.60 -27.47 18.62
CA THR A 331 2.68 -28.61 18.83
C THR A 331 1.23 -28.19 18.86
N ILE A 332 0.35 -29.15 18.60
CA ILE A 332 -1.11 -28.95 18.70
C ILE A 332 -1.54 -28.60 20.12
N GLU A 333 -0.86 -29.18 21.15
CA GLU A 333 -1.19 -28.93 22.57
C GLU A 333 -0.93 -27.46 22.94
N ASN A 334 0.17 -26.86 22.46
CA ASN A 334 0.46 -25.43 22.68
C ASN A 334 -0.53 -24.53 21.95
N LEU A 335 -0.91 -24.90 20.72
CA LEU A 335 -1.93 -24.19 19.97
C LEU A 335 -3.28 -24.25 20.70
N LEU A 336 -3.71 -25.43 21.14
CA LEU A 336 -4.92 -25.63 21.92
C LEU A 336 -4.88 -24.87 23.25
N ALA A 337 -3.75 -24.87 23.96
CA ALA A 337 -3.59 -24.12 25.20
C ALA A 337 -3.74 -22.61 24.99
N THR A 338 -3.28 -22.07 23.84
CA THR A 338 -3.49 -20.68 23.47
C THR A 338 -4.95 -20.38 23.18
N ILE A 339 -5.64 -21.25 22.42
CA ILE A 339 -7.07 -21.11 22.10
C ILE A 339 -7.90 -21.17 23.39
N GLU A 340 -7.59 -22.13 24.29
CA GLU A 340 -8.27 -22.29 25.60
C GLU A 340 -8.02 -21.05 26.48
N ARG A 341 -6.80 -20.53 26.52
CA ARG A 341 -6.47 -19.30 27.28
C ARG A 341 -7.27 -18.10 26.79
N MET A 342 -7.37 -17.92 25.46
CA MET A 342 -8.20 -16.88 24.85
C MET A 342 -9.69 -17.04 25.18
N HIS A 343 -10.18 -18.28 25.12
CA HIS A 343 -11.57 -18.62 25.50
C HIS A 343 -11.84 -18.33 26.97
N ASN A 344 -10.94 -18.75 27.87
CA ASN A 344 -11.10 -18.56 29.33
C ASN A 344 -11.01 -17.08 29.74
N ALA A 345 -10.31 -16.25 28.95
CA ALA A 345 -10.30 -14.79 29.07
C ALA A 345 -11.56 -14.13 28.46
N ASP A 346 -12.45 -14.91 27.85
CA ASP A 346 -13.60 -14.40 27.10
C ASP A 346 -13.17 -13.34 26.09
N PHE A 347 -12.06 -13.60 25.38
CA PHE A 347 -11.48 -12.66 24.44
C PHE A 347 -12.01 -12.91 23.03
N PRO A 348 -12.67 -11.92 22.39
CA PRO A 348 -13.26 -12.11 21.07
C PRO A 348 -12.17 -12.19 19.99
N TYR A 349 -12.23 -13.21 19.12
CA TYR A 349 -11.40 -13.30 17.90
C TYR A 349 -12.04 -14.21 16.86
N ASP A 350 -11.66 -14.02 15.61
CA ASP A 350 -12.28 -14.63 14.43
C ASP A 350 -11.42 -15.67 13.75
N VAL A 351 -10.08 -15.48 13.72
CA VAL A 351 -9.23 -16.26 12.84
C VAL A 351 -8.00 -16.78 13.56
N GLN A 352 -7.84 -18.08 13.57
CA GLN A 352 -6.65 -18.77 14.04
C GLN A 352 -5.73 -19.07 12.84
N TRP A 353 -4.43 -18.90 13.03
CA TRP A 353 -3.40 -19.21 12.05
C TRP A 353 -2.39 -20.21 12.62
N THR A 354 -1.67 -20.88 11.73
CA THR A 354 -0.39 -21.52 12.03
C THR A 354 0.67 -21.04 11.04
N ASP A 355 1.92 -21.15 11.43
CA ASP A 355 3.10 -20.82 10.63
C ASP A 355 3.80 -22.09 10.15
N ILE A 356 4.98 -21.97 9.57
CA ILE A 356 5.77 -23.05 8.97
C ILE A 356 6.13 -24.19 9.93
N ASP A 357 6.11 -23.94 11.25
CA ASP A 357 6.32 -24.97 12.27
C ASP A 357 5.19 -26.03 12.30
N ALA A 358 4.04 -25.77 11.71
CA ALA A 358 2.99 -26.74 11.51
C ALA A 358 3.19 -27.68 10.31
N MET A 359 4.14 -27.36 9.42
CA MET A 359 4.47 -28.18 8.24
C MET A 359 5.34 -29.39 8.62
N SER A 360 5.23 -30.49 7.90
CA SER A 360 6.16 -31.61 7.99
C SER A 360 7.51 -31.25 7.40
N SER A 361 8.50 -31.02 8.24
CA SER A 361 9.87 -30.63 7.81
C SER A 361 9.89 -29.39 6.91
N TYR A 362 9.01 -28.43 7.17
CA TYR A 362 8.83 -27.20 6.39
C TYR A 362 8.44 -27.42 4.92
N LEU A 363 7.85 -28.57 4.60
CA LEU A 363 7.35 -28.89 3.25
C LEU A 363 5.97 -28.28 3.05
N ASP A 364 5.81 -27.40 2.09
CA ASP A 364 4.53 -26.81 1.73
C ASP A 364 3.52 -27.88 1.30
N PHE A 365 2.24 -27.63 1.54
CA PHE A 365 1.14 -28.57 1.29
C PHE A 365 1.23 -29.85 2.13
N THR A 366 1.83 -29.74 3.32
CA THR A 366 1.87 -30.79 4.33
C THR A 366 1.56 -30.22 5.71
N TYR A 367 1.23 -31.11 6.66
CA TYR A 367 1.25 -30.76 8.08
C TYR A 367 2.03 -31.84 8.86
N ASP A 368 2.55 -31.47 10.02
CA ASP A 368 3.29 -32.41 10.87
C ASP A 368 2.31 -33.33 11.62
N GLU A 369 2.08 -34.53 11.07
CA GLU A 369 1.17 -35.53 11.63
C GLU A 369 1.58 -36.01 13.03
N LYS A 370 2.80 -35.76 13.48
CA LYS A 370 3.26 -36.11 14.81
C LYS A 370 2.98 -35.00 15.81
N ASN A 371 3.40 -33.78 15.53
CA ASN A 371 3.31 -32.65 16.44
C ASN A 371 1.98 -31.89 16.31
N PHE A 372 1.35 -31.93 15.13
CA PHE A 372 0.04 -31.31 14.86
C PHE A 372 -1.01 -32.33 14.42
N HIS A 373 -0.94 -33.55 15.03
CA HIS A 373 -1.72 -34.72 14.64
C HIS A 373 -3.24 -34.51 14.51
N ASP A 374 -3.80 -33.55 15.22
CA ASP A 374 -5.23 -33.25 15.22
C ASP A 374 -5.61 -31.94 14.50
N LEU A 375 -4.69 -31.32 13.80
CA LEU A 375 -4.92 -30.04 13.12
C LEU A 375 -6.13 -30.05 12.17
N PRO A 376 -6.37 -31.08 11.34
CA PRO A 376 -7.56 -31.11 10.48
C PRO A 376 -8.88 -31.10 11.24
N ASN A 377 -8.96 -31.73 12.42
CA ASN A 377 -10.15 -31.72 13.24
C ASN A 377 -10.31 -30.38 13.98
N LEU A 378 -9.23 -29.85 14.52
CA LEU A 378 -9.24 -28.52 15.14
C LEU A 378 -9.76 -27.45 14.18
N VAL A 379 -9.33 -27.48 12.90
CA VAL A 379 -9.83 -26.53 11.90
C VAL A 379 -11.35 -26.64 11.72
N ARG A 380 -11.89 -27.88 11.66
CA ARG A 380 -13.34 -28.10 11.57
C ARG A 380 -14.09 -27.66 12.83
N GLU A 381 -13.49 -27.82 14.00
CA GLU A 381 -14.06 -27.34 15.27
C GLU A 381 -14.10 -25.81 15.29
N LEU A 382 -13.02 -25.13 14.94
CA LEU A 382 -12.98 -23.67 14.81
C LEU A 382 -14.08 -23.16 13.88
N GLN A 383 -14.24 -23.80 12.71
CA GLN A 383 -15.29 -23.44 11.75
C GLN A 383 -16.71 -23.67 12.30
N SER A 384 -16.91 -24.74 13.07
CA SER A 384 -18.20 -24.99 13.72
C SER A 384 -18.56 -23.94 14.78
N ASP A 385 -17.55 -23.32 15.40
CA ASP A 385 -17.68 -22.22 16.36
C ASP A 385 -17.81 -20.83 15.69
N GLY A 386 -17.89 -20.79 14.36
CA GLY A 386 -17.97 -19.55 13.59
C GLY A 386 -16.64 -18.81 13.47
N LYS A 387 -15.51 -19.48 13.75
CA LYS A 387 -14.17 -18.98 13.50
C LYS A 387 -13.64 -19.48 12.17
N HIS A 388 -12.50 -18.96 11.76
CA HIS A 388 -11.84 -19.30 10.49
C HIS A 388 -10.39 -19.70 10.73
N TYR A 389 -9.80 -20.37 9.75
CA TYR A 389 -8.41 -20.80 9.81
C TYR A 389 -7.67 -20.41 8.53
N VAL A 390 -6.48 -19.83 8.69
CA VAL A 390 -5.58 -19.46 7.57
C VAL A 390 -4.29 -20.23 7.67
N ASN A 391 -3.85 -20.80 6.55
CA ASN A 391 -2.62 -21.58 6.42
C ASN A 391 -1.56 -20.81 5.65
N ILE A 392 -0.29 -20.90 6.09
CA ILE A 392 0.87 -20.37 5.36
C ILE A 392 1.24 -21.32 4.23
N ILE A 393 1.64 -20.78 3.10
CA ILE A 393 2.17 -21.49 1.94
C ILE A 393 3.25 -20.63 1.29
N ASP A 394 4.45 -21.17 1.20
CA ASP A 394 5.59 -20.55 0.52
C ASP A 394 5.72 -21.07 -0.92
N PRO A 395 6.27 -20.30 -1.86
CA PRO A 395 6.48 -20.76 -3.24
C PRO A 395 7.69 -21.68 -3.42
N GLY A 396 8.51 -21.86 -2.39
CA GLY A 396 9.75 -22.65 -2.43
C GLY A 396 9.52 -24.15 -2.36
N ILE A 397 9.37 -24.83 -3.49
CA ILE A 397 9.06 -26.27 -3.57
C ILE A 397 10.31 -27.14 -3.41
N SER A 398 10.35 -28.03 -2.41
CA SER A 398 11.48 -28.94 -2.18
C SER A 398 11.73 -29.85 -3.39
N SER A 399 12.97 -29.89 -3.87
CA SER A 399 13.39 -30.72 -5.02
C SER A 399 14.16 -31.98 -4.63
N ILE A 400 14.33 -32.25 -3.33
CA ILE A 400 15.14 -33.38 -2.85
C ILE A 400 14.32 -34.55 -2.28
N GLN A 401 13.01 -34.47 -2.37
CA GLN A 401 12.13 -35.52 -1.88
C GLN A 401 12.18 -36.75 -2.82
N PRO A 402 11.99 -37.97 -2.29
CA PRO A 402 11.93 -39.16 -3.13
C PRO A 402 10.85 -39.04 -4.21
N SER A 403 11.16 -39.50 -5.44
CA SER A 403 10.19 -39.46 -6.55
C SER A 403 8.88 -40.18 -6.19
N GLY A 404 7.74 -39.56 -6.43
CA GLY A 404 6.41 -40.06 -6.11
C GLY A 404 5.96 -39.80 -4.67
N SER A 405 6.79 -39.18 -3.83
CA SER A 405 6.44 -38.89 -2.43
C SER A 405 5.97 -37.44 -2.16
N TYR A 406 6.21 -36.53 -3.10
CA TYR A 406 5.89 -35.10 -2.91
C TYR A 406 5.19 -34.52 -4.14
N LEU A 407 3.86 -34.53 -4.10
CA LEU A 407 3.00 -34.15 -5.22
C LEU A 407 3.33 -32.77 -5.83
N PRO A 408 3.60 -31.70 -5.04
CA PRO A 408 3.90 -30.39 -5.62
C PRO A 408 5.08 -30.41 -6.59
N TYR A 409 6.16 -31.14 -6.25
CA TYR A 409 7.33 -31.26 -7.11
C TYR A 409 7.09 -32.21 -8.30
N ASP A 410 6.54 -33.40 -8.03
CA ASP A 410 6.36 -34.44 -9.07
C ASP A 410 5.37 -34.00 -10.16
N ASP A 411 4.28 -33.34 -9.82
CA ASP A 411 3.30 -32.82 -10.78
C ASP A 411 3.82 -31.56 -11.50
N GLY A 412 4.53 -30.71 -10.76
CA GLY A 412 5.17 -29.52 -11.32
C GLY A 412 6.21 -29.86 -12.40
N LEU A 413 7.00 -30.92 -12.19
CA LEU A 413 7.93 -31.46 -13.20
C LEU A 413 7.18 -31.92 -14.46
N LYS A 414 6.09 -32.67 -14.30
CA LYS A 414 5.29 -33.18 -15.44
C LYS A 414 4.70 -32.05 -16.27
N LYS A 415 4.31 -30.94 -15.61
CA LYS A 415 3.71 -29.78 -16.25
C LYS A 415 4.74 -28.73 -16.71
N ASN A 416 6.03 -28.93 -16.43
CA ASN A 416 7.14 -28.01 -16.75
C ASN A 416 6.87 -26.59 -16.28
N ILE A 417 6.49 -26.43 -14.99
CA ILE A 417 6.10 -25.11 -14.45
C ILE A 417 7.21 -24.45 -13.64
N PHE A 418 8.35 -25.07 -13.45
CA PHE A 418 9.43 -24.47 -12.65
C PHE A 418 10.36 -23.59 -13.47
N ILE A 419 10.88 -22.54 -12.82
CA ILE A 419 11.87 -21.62 -13.39
C ILE A 419 13.16 -22.37 -13.70
N THR A 420 13.74 -22.09 -14.87
CA THR A 420 14.94 -22.77 -15.37
C THR A 420 16.16 -21.85 -15.38
N LYS A 421 17.35 -22.45 -15.44
CA LYS A 421 18.60 -21.71 -15.63
C LYS A 421 18.65 -21.03 -17.01
N PHE A 422 19.51 -20.05 -17.13
CA PHE A 422 19.73 -19.33 -18.38
C PHE A 422 20.07 -20.25 -19.55
N ASN A 423 19.32 -20.14 -20.66
CA ASN A 423 19.49 -20.95 -21.87
C ASN A 423 19.57 -22.48 -21.61
N SER A 424 18.84 -22.97 -20.62
CA SER A 424 18.86 -24.37 -20.21
C SER A 424 17.46 -24.87 -19.91
N THR A 425 17.26 -26.18 -19.92
CA THR A 425 16.08 -26.86 -19.39
C THR A 425 16.26 -27.32 -17.94
N GLU A 426 17.45 -27.10 -17.38
CA GLU A 426 17.73 -27.44 -16.00
C GLU A 426 17.04 -26.45 -15.06
N LEU A 427 16.44 -26.94 -13.99
CA LEU A 427 15.79 -26.13 -12.99
C LEU A 427 16.81 -25.29 -12.21
N ILE A 428 16.43 -24.07 -11.86
CA ILE A 428 17.23 -23.29 -10.94
C ILE A 428 16.97 -23.77 -9.50
N ASN A 429 18.04 -24.11 -8.79
CA ASN A 429 17.95 -24.56 -7.40
C ASN A 429 18.41 -23.46 -6.46
N GLY A 430 17.54 -23.10 -5.52
CA GLY A 430 17.83 -22.26 -4.39
C GLY A 430 17.77 -23.01 -3.07
N LYS A 431 17.62 -22.27 -1.98
CA LYS A 431 17.46 -22.81 -0.64
C LYS A 431 16.53 -21.90 0.16
N VAL A 432 15.46 -22.50 0.68
CA VAL A 432 14.62 -21.87 1.71
C VAL A 432 14.34 -22.89 2.82
N TRP A 433 13.27 -22.77 3.55
CA TRP A 433 12.98 -23.57 4.75
C TRP A 433 13.11 -25.11 4.55
N PRO A 434 12.55 -25.74 3.50
CA PRO A 434 12.67 -27.18 3.31
C PRO A 434 14.04 -27.64 2.77
N GLY A 435 15.02 -26.75 2.69
CA GLY A 435 16.36 -27.06 2.14
C GLY A 435 16.49 -26.67 0.67
N THR A 436 16.94 -27.58 -0.19
CA THR A 436 17.08 -27.31 -1.63
C THR A 436 15.70 -27.24 -2.29
N THR A 437 15.43 -26.14 -2.98
CA THR A 437 14.13 -25.82 -3.56
C THR A 437 14.23 -25.36 -5.01
N VAL A 438 13.14 -25.53 -5.73
CA VAL A 438 12.84 -24.92 -7.02
C VAL A 438 11.70 -23.92 -6.85
N PHE A 439 11.56 -23.01 -7.81
CA PHE A 439 10.56 -21.95 -7.75
C PHE A 439 9.56 -22.08 -8.90
N PRO A 440 8.24 -22.04 -8.64
CA PRO A 440 7.23 -22.04 -9.69
C PRO A 440 7.33 -20.81 -10.58
N ASP A 441 7.11 -20.97 -11.85
CA ASP A 441 6.89 -19.89 -12.79
C ASP A 441 5.40 -19.61 -12.89
N PHE A 442 4.89 -18.70 -12.06
CA PHE A 442 3.47 -18.29 -12.08
C PHE A 442 3.07 -17.54 -13.34
N THR A 443 4.03 -17.19 -14.23
CA THR A 443 3.73 -16.65 -15.56
C THR A 443 3.46 -17.75 -16.59
N ASN A 444 3.75 -19.02 -16.27
CA ASN A 444 3.47 -20.15 -17.13
C ASN A 444 1.96 -20.44 -17.15
N PRO A 445 1.33 -20.60 -18.33
CA PRO A 445 -0.11 -20.87 -18.45
C PRO A 445 -0.61 -22.09 -17.65
N ASN A 446 0.25 -23.09 -17.44
CA ASN A 446 -0.08 -24.30 -16.69
C ASN A 446 0.05 -24.13 -15.16
N ALA A 447 0.69 -23.07 -14.69
CA ALA A 447 1.00 -22.88 -13.27
C ALA A 447 -0.27 -22.69 -12.42
N THR A 448 -1.24 -21.90 -12.88
CA THR A 448 -2.48 -21.68 -12.14
C THR A 448 -3.30 -22.97 -11.96
N GLU A 449 -3.36 -23.83 -12.98
CA GLU A 449 -4.03 -25.13 -12.87
C GLU A 449 -3.29 -26.05 -11.90
N TRP A 450 -1.96 -26.14 -12.04
CA TRP A 450 -1.12 -26.89 -11.12
C TRP A 450 -1.29 -26.43 -9.68
N TRP A 451 -1.18 -25.12 -9.42
CA TRP A 451 -1.36 -24.52 -8.10
C TRP A 451 -2.73 -24.82 -7.52
N THR A 452 -3.79 -24.66 -8.31
CA THR A 452 -5.15 -24.98 -7.90
C THR A 452 -5.30 -26.44 -7.49
N ASN A 453 -4.68 -27.36 -8.22
CA ASN A 453 -4.76 -28.82 -7.93
C ASN A 453 -4.05 -29.18 -6.63
N ILE A 454 -2.84 -28.66 -6.37
CA ILE A 454 -2.11 -28.96 -5.14
C ILE A 454 -2.74 -28.31 -3.92
N VAL A 455 -3.21 -27.06 -4.06
CA VAL A 455 -3.99 -26.35 -3.03
C VAL A 455 -5.27 -27.14 -2.69
N SER A 456 -6.02 -27.60 -3.71
CA SER A 456 -7.23 -28.40 -3.51
C SER A 456 -6.96 -29.70 -2.77
N THR A 457 -5.89 -30.42 -3.18
CA THR A 457 -5.51 -31.70 -2.56
C THR A 457 -5.17 -31.51 -1.08
N PHE A 458 -4.47 -30.44 -0.73
CA PHE A 458 -4.15 -30.12 0.65
C PHE A 458 -5.36 -29.62 1.43
N HIS A 459 -6.20 -28.82 0.81
CA HIS A 459 -7.46 -28.31 1.41
C HIS A 459 -8.44 -29.43 1.75
N ASP A 460 -8.46 -30.53 0.99
CA ASP A 460 -9.29 -31.70 1.32
C ASP A 460 -8.85 -32.35 2.64
N ILE A 461 -7.58 -32.18 3.06
CA ILE A 461 -7.04 -32.67 4.32
C ILE A 461 -7.25 -31.63 5.43
N VAL A 462 -6.74 -30.41 5.24
CA VAL A 462 -6.85 -29.27 6.15
C VAL A 462 -7.72 -28.19 5.48
N PRO A 463 -9.00 -28.06 5.84
CA PRO A 463 -9.94 -27.19 5.13
C PRO A 463 -9.81 -25.70 5.54
N PHE A 464 -8.70 -25.06 5.17
CA PHE A 464 -8.42 -23.66 5.49
C PHE A 464 -9.33 -22.67 4.74
N ASP A 465 -9.62 -21.54 5.36
CA ASP A 465 -10.51 -20.50 4.82
C ASP A 465 -9.78 -19.44 4.00
N GLY A 466 -8.49 -19.23 4.24
CA GLY A 466 -7.65 -18.31 3.54
C GLY A 466 -6.21 -18.80 3.41
N MET A 467 -5.42 -18.15 2.56
CA MET A 467 -4.02 -18.45 2.34
C MET A 467 -3.14 -17.27 2.72
N TRP A 468 -2.03 -17.56 3.38
CA TRP A 468 -0.92 -16.64 3.57
C TRP A 468 0.22 -17.08 2.67
N ILE A 469 0.58 -16.24 1.68
CA ILE A 469 1.69 -16.46 0.76
C ILE A 469 2.85 -15.58 1.20
N ASP A 470 3.87 -16.25 1.76
CA ASP A 470 5.09 -15.65 2.30
C ASP A 470 6.29 -15.98 1.40
N MET A 471 7.46 -15.40 1.65
CA MET A 471 8.71 -15.70 0.93
C MET A 471 8.66 -15.45 -0.59
N ASN A 472 7.76 -14.63 -1.07
CA ASN A 472 7.36 -14.50 -2.49
C ASN A 472 7.90 -13.26 -3.21
N GLU A 473 9.11 -12.81 -2.86
CA GLU A 473 9.88 -11.78 -3.58
C GLU A 473 10.46 -12.25 -4.94
N PRO A 474 10.89 -13.55 -5.17
CA PRO A 474 10.99 -14.72 -4.29
C PRO A 474 12.25 -14.69 -3.41
N SER A 475 12.06 -15.03 -2.12
CA SER A 475 13.17 -15.15 -1.19
C SER A 475 14.03 -16.39 -1.46
N ASN A 476 15.33 -16.24 -1.26
CA ASN A 476 16.31 -17.33 -1.36
C ASN A 476 17.41 -17.09 -0.32
N PHE A 477 17.74 -18.07 0.49
CA PHE A 477 18.82 -17.96 1.48
C PHE A 477 20.22 -17.94 0.85
N LEU A 478 20.29 -18.26 -0.46
CA LEU A 478 21.49 -18.12 -1.27
C LEU A 478 21.41 -16.85 -2.14
N ASP A 479 22.54 -16.35 -2.59
CA ASP A 479 22.60 -15.31 -3.60
C ASP A 479 22.62 -15.98 -4.98
N GLY A 480 21.49 -15.96 -5.70
CA GLY A 480 21.32 -16.56 -7.01
C GLY A 480 20.88 -18.02 -7.00
N SER A 481 21.79 -18.97 -7.04
CA SER A 481 21.48 -20.41 -7.03
C SER A 481 22.54 -21.22 -6.30
N SER A 482 22.28 -22.53 -6.11
CA SER A 482 23.26 -23.46 -5.53
C SER A 482 24.59 -23.51 -6.28
N ASP A 483 24.56 -23.22 -7.58
CA ASP A 483 25.75 -23.26 -8.46
C ASP A 483 26.27 -21.84 -8.76
N GLY A 484 25.67 -20.80 -8.16
CA GLY A 484 25.88 -19.40 -8.50
C GLY A 484 25.13 -18.97 -9.75
N CYS A 485 25.32 -17.72 -10.17
CA CYS A 485 24.76 -17.19 -11.41
C CYS A 485 25.82 -17.24 -12.54
N THR A 486 25.35 -17.29 -13.79
CA THR A 486 26.25 -17.30 -14.94
C THR A 486 26.81 -15.89 -15.20
N ASP A 487 28.02 -15.82 -15.79
CA ASP A 487 28.59 -14.53 -16.19
C ASP A 487 27.94 -14.08 -17.52
N ASN A 488 26.90 -13.30 -17.38
CA ASN A 488 26.17 -12.72 -18.52
C ASN A 488 25.63 -11.32 -18.18
N LYS A 489 25.13 -10.61 -19.18
CA LYS A 489 24.67 -9.21 -19.04
C LYS A 489 23.44 -9.05 -18.14
N LEU A 490 22.64 -10.07 -17.87
CA LEU A 490 21.48 -9.99 -17.00
C LEU A 490 21.88 -10.15 -15.53
N ASP A 491 22.84 -11.06 -15.25
CA ASP A 491 23.37 -11.26 -13.90
C ASP A 491 24.36 -10.16 -13.50
N ASN A 492 25.08 -9.57 -14.49
CA ASN A 492 26.05 -8.52 -14.30
C ASN A 492 25.77 -7.34 -15.24
N PRO A 493 24.68 -6.57 -15.02
CA PRO A 493 24.39 -5.41 -15.86
C PRO A 493 25.41 -4.29 -15.64
N PRO A 494 25.59 -3.38 -16.61
CA PRO A 494 26.55 -2.27 -16.50
C PRO A 494 26.24 -1.27 -15.39
N PHE A 495 25.03 -1.25 -14.90
CA PHE A 495 24.57 -0.49 -13.74
C PHE A 495 23.70 -1.38 -12.85
N VAL A 496 23.94 -1.35 -11.55
CA VAL A 496 23.12 -2.00 -10.54
C VAL A 496 22.58 -0.89 -9.64
N PRO A 497 21.25 -0.77 -9.49
CA PRO A 497 20.64 0.12 -8.50
C PRO A 497 21.15 -0.19 -7.08
N ASP A 498 20.95 0.74 -6.15
CA ASP A 498 21.48 0.64 -4.77
C ASP A 498 20.72 -0.42 -3.92
N VAL A 499 20.60 -1.62 -4.48
CA VAL A 499 19.93 -2.76 -3.83
C VAL A 499 20.75 -3.25 -2.63
N LEU A 500 20.08 -3.58 -1.55
CA LEU A 500 20.71 -4.13 -0.36
C LEU A 500 21.47 -5.44 -0.71
N GLY A 501 22.76 -5.51 -0.37
CA GLY A 501 23.65 -6.59 -0.75
C GLY A 501 24.46 -6.36 -2.03
N GLY A 502 24.18 -5.26 -2.77
CA GLY A 502 24.99 -4.79 -3.91
C GLY A 502 24.92 -5.65 -5.18
N SER A 503 23.99 -6.62 -5.24
CA SER A 503 23.76 -7.50 -6.39
C SER A 503 22.28 -7.77 -6.56
N LEU A 504 21.81 -7.86 -7.82
CA LEU A 504 20.42 -8.21 -8.13
C LEU A 504 20.05 -9.64 -7.70
N SER A 505 21.02 -10.52 -7.55
CA SER A 505 20.84 -11.90 -7.08
C SER A 505 20.87 -12.02 -5.56
N SER A 506 21.11 -10.93 -4.83
CA SER A 506 21.25 -11.01 -3.37
C SER A 506 19.93 -11.40 -2.71
N LYS A 507 19.94 -12.55 -2.01
CA LYS A 507 18.77 -13.15 -1.35
C LYS A 507 17.59 -13.47 -2.28
N THR A 508 17.86 -13.67 -3.58
CA THR A 508 16.87 -14.14 -4.57
C THR A 508 17.57 -14.98 -5.63
N ILE A 509 16.80 -15.54 -6.59
CA ILE A 509 17.35 -16.36 -7.68
C ILE A 509 18.06 -15.49 -8.73
N CYS A 510 18.87 -16.13 -9.59
CA CYS A 510 19.63 -15.41 -10.61
C CYS A 510 18.72 -14.56 -11.53
N PRO A 511 19.06 -13.29 -11.79
CA PRO A 511 18.34 -12.45 -12.74
C PRO A 511 18.19 -13.07 -14.14
N SER A 512 19.17 -13.82 -14.61
CA SER A 512 19.11 -14.50 -15.91
C SER A 512 18.19 -15.72 -15.98
N ALA A 513 17.65 -16.20 -14.83
CA ALA A 513 16.73 -17.33 -14.80
C ALA A 513 15.54 -17.12 -15.73
N GLN A 514 15.09 -18.21 -16.40
CA GLN A 514 14.08 -18.12 -17.45
C GLN A 514 12.69 -18.46 -16.90
N GLN A 515 11.75 -17.57 -17.16
CA GLN A 515 10.33 -17.72 -16.94
C GLN A 515 9.59 -17.64 -18.29
N TYR A 516 8.34 -18.06 -18.32
CA TYR A 516 7.56 -18.15 -19.58
C TYR A 516 7.43 -16.80 -20.31
N LEU A 517 7.10 -15.73 -19.59
CA LEU A 517 6.90 -14.42 -20.20
C LEU A 517 8.22 -13.65 -20.44
N SER A 518 9.25 -13.85 -19.62
CA SER A 518 10.54 -13.16 -19.75
C SER A 518 11.59 -13.79 -18.81
N SER A 519 12.76 -13.16 -18.69
CA SER A 519 13.74 -13.51 -17.65
C SER A 519 13.33 -12.97 -16.27
N HIS A 520 13.89 -13.55 -15.22
CA HIS A 520 13.71 -13.05 -13.86
C HIS A 520 14.19 -11.61 -13.68
N TYR A 521 15.20 -11.17 -14.43
CA TYR A 521 15.64 -9.78 -14.53
C TYR A 521 14.51 -8.78 -14.76
N ASN A 522 13.51 -9.18 -15.54
CA ASN A 522 12.34 -8.36 -15.86
C ASN A 522 11.15 -8.62 -14.92
N LEU A 523 11.00 -9.86 -14.44
CA LEU A 523 9.77 -10.32 -13.75
C LEU A 523 9.91 -10.45 -12.24
N HIS A 524 11.13 -10.25 -11.68
CA HIS A 524 11.40 -10.45 -10.26
C HIS A 524 10.37 -9.76 -9.36
N SER A 525 10.22 -8.45 -9.45
CA SER A 525 9.31 -7.69 -8.59
C SER A 525 7.82 -7.97 -8.84
N MET A 526 7.49 -8.82 -9.82
CA MET A 526 6.13 -9.26 -10.12
C MET A 526 5.83 -10.69 -9.66
N PHE A 527 6.81 -11.38 -9.07
CA PHE A 527 6.64 -12.78 -8.70
C PHE A 527 5.45 -12.96 -7.74
N GLY A 528 5.43 -12.22 -6.63
CA GLY A 528 4.32 -12.25 -5.66
C GLY A 528 2.98 -11.79 -6.26
N TYR A 529 3.00 -10.88 -7.23
CA TYR A 529 1.79 -10.47 -7.96
C TYR A 529 1.16 -11.63 -8.74
N PHE A 530 1.97 -12.40 -9.49
CA PHE A 530 1.46 -13.56 -10.24
C PHE A 530 1.06 -14.72 -9.33
N GLU A 531 1.77 -14.95 -8.24
CA GLU A 531 1.37 -15.91 -7.21
C GLU A 531 0.04 -15.53 -6.56
N ALA A 532 -0.18 -14.23 -6.25
CA ALA A 532 -1.44 -13.75 -5.72
C ALA A 532 -2.62 -14.01 -6.67
N ILE A 533 -2.44 -13.84 -7.99
CA ILE A 533 -3.44 -14.18 -9.00
C ILE A 533 -3.76 -15.68 -8.99
N ALA A 534 -2.74 -16.53 -8.95
CA ALA A 534 -2.92 -17.99 -8.94
C ALA A 534 -3.62 -18.44 -7.66
N SER A 535 -3.21 -17.90 -6.50
CA SER A 535 -3.77 -18.21 -5.19
C SER A 535 -5.22 -17.74 -5.02
N ASN A 536 -5.52 -16.52 -5.50
CA ASN A 536 -6.90 -15.99 -5.53
C ASN A 536 -7.81 -16.88 -6.39
N THR A 537 -7.32 -17.31 -7.56
CA THR A 537 -8.04 -18.20 -8.47
C THR A 537 -8.27 -19.56 -7.83
N ALA A 538 -7.26 -20.14 -7.18
CA ALA A 538 -7.37 -21.41 -6.48
C ALA A 538 -8.43 -21.37 -5.38
N MET A 539 -8.35 -20.40 -4.46
CA MET A 539 -9.29 -20.28 -3.36
C MET A 539 -10.73 -20.02 -3.82
N LYS A 540 -10.93 -19.18 -4.83
CA LYS A 540 -12.27 -18.99 -5.44
C LYS A 540 -12.81 -20.27 -6.08
N THR A 541 -11.94 -21.04 -6.73
CA THR A 541 -12.32 -22.30 -7.37
C THR A 541 -12.70 -23.37 -6.36
N ILE A 542 -11.95 -23.49 -5.27
CA ILE A 542 -12.13 -24.51 -4.25
C ILE A 542 -13.33 -24.16 -3.34
N ARG A 543 -13.34 -22.97 -2.74
CA ARG A 543 -14.34 -22.59 -1.75
C ARG A 543 -15.64 -22.06 -2.35
N LYS A 544 -15.64 -21.57 -3.59
CA LYS A 544 -16.79 -20.88 -4.24
C LYS A 544 -17.30 -19.67 -3.43
N LYS A 545 -16.39 -19.00 -2.75
CA LYS A 545 -16.60 -17.86 -1.87
C LYS A 545 -15.57 -16.77 -2.14
N ARG A 546 -15.75 -15.58 -1.57
CA ARG A 546 -14.72 -14.55 -1.58
C ARG A 546 -13.41 -15.12 -1.03
N SER A 547 -12.32 -14.87 -1.73
CA SER A 547 -11.00 -15.32 -1.29
C SER A 547 -10.41 -14.35 -0.28
N PHE A 548 -9.67 -14.88 0.68
CA PHE A 548 -8.74 -14.14 1.51
C PHE A 548 -7.33 -14.66 1.24
N ILE A 549 -6.49 -13.81 0.67
CA ILE A 549 -5.07 -14.05 0.45
C ILE A 549 -4.32 -12.94 1.18
N LEU A 550 -3.30 -13.28 1.95
CA LEU A 550 -2.35 -12.33 2.52
C LEU A 550 -0.99 -12.54 1.85
N SER A 551 -0.45 -11.51 1.20
CA SER A 551 0.83 -11.59 0.47
C SER A 551 1.87 -10.66 1.07
N ARG A 552 3.12 -11.13 1.19
CA ARG A 552 4.26 -10.30 1.62
C ARG A 552 4.77 -9.42 0.48
N SER A 553 5.14 -10.01 -0.63
CA SER A 553 5.58 -9.25 -1.79
C SER A 553 4.40 -8.78 -2.62
N THR A 554 4.44 -7.51 -3.03
CA THR A 554 3.37 -6.88 -3.80
C THR A 554 3.91 -6.00 -4.92
N PHE A 555 3.12 -5.84 -5.97
CA PHE A 555 3.34 -4.91 -7.08
C PHE A 555 2.08 -4.07 -7.32
N ALA A 556 2.19 -3.01 -8.11
CA ALA A 556 1.02 -2.22 -8.51
C ALA A 556 -0.09 -3.14 -9.04
N GLY A 557 -1.32 -3.02 -8.50
CA GLY A 557 -2.46 -3.85 -8.85
C GLY A 557 -2.66 -5.12 -8.01
N SER A 558 -1.76 -5.46 -7.10
CA SER A 558 -1.92 -6.63 -6.19
C SER A 558 -3.20 -6.56 -5.36
N GLY A 559 -3.67 -5.36 -5.01
CA GLY A 559 -4.89 -5.17 -4.23
C GLY A 559 -6.17 -5.73 -4.86
N GLN A 560 -6.17 -6.04 -6.16
CA GLN A 560 -7.27 -6.76 -6.82
C GLN A 560 -7.40 -8.23 -6.33
N PHE A 561 -6.35 -8.78 -5.75
CA PHE A 561 -6.24 -10.21 -5.47
C PHE A 561 -5.91 -10.54 -4.03
N THR A 562 -5.28 -9.60 -3.30
CA THR A 562 -4.69 -9.91 -2.00
C THR A 562 -4.84 -8.76 -0.99
N ALA A 563 -4.85 -9.12 0.29
CA ALA A 563 -4.50 -8.28 1.42
C ALA A 563 -2.96 -8.27 1.60
N HIS A 564 -2.45 -7.45 2.51
CA HIS A 564 -1.02 -7.30 2.76
C HIS A 564 -0.72 -7.03 4.24
N TRP A 565 0.50 -7.35 4.68
CA TRP A 565 1.07 -6.87 5.94
C TRP A 565 2.50 -6.37 5.72
N THR A 566 3.00 -5.55 6.61
CA THR A 566 4.31 -4.88 6.44
C THR A 566 5.52 -5.77 6.73
N GLY A 567 5.34 -7.10 6.74
CA GLY A 567 6.42 -8.08 6.97
C GLY A 567 6.90 -8.13 8.42
N ASP A 568 8.16 -8.52 8.60
CA ASP A 568 8.78 -8.88 9.88
C ASP A 568 9.18 -7.63 10.70
N ASN A 569 8.21 -6.88 11.17
CA ASN A 569 8.43 -5.72 12.04
C ASN A 569 8.91 -6.14 13.44
N ARG A 570 9.47 -5.21 14.20
CA ARG A 570 10.03 -5.48 15.52
C ARG A 570 9.11 -5.00 16.63
N ALA A 571 9.20 -5.64 17.79
CA ALA A 571 8.51 -5.23 19.02
C ALA A 571 9.14 -3.95 19.60
N THR A 572 8.97 -2.81 18.93
CA THR A 572 9.45 -1.48 19.34
C THR A 572 8.39 -0.41 19.11
N PHE A 573 8.42 0.65 19.91
CA PHE A 573 7.56 1.82 19.69
C PHE A 573 7.85 2.52 18.37
N ASP A 574 9.09 2.43 17.88
CA ASP A 574 9.50 2.96 16.59
C ASP A 574 8.84 2.21 15.42
N ASP A 575 8.77 0.88 15.47
CA ASP A 575 8.07 0.07 14.47
C ASP A 575 6.54 0.24 14.58
N MET A 576 6.00 0.40 15.78
CA MET A 576 4.60 0.77 15.97
C MET A 576 4.28 2.13 15.31
N TYR A 577 5.17 3.12 15.43
CA TYR A 577 5.03 4.41 14.75
C TYR A 577 5.01 4.23 13.22
N TYR A 578 6.06 3.58 12.65
CA TYR A 578 6.18 3.45 11.20
C TYR A 578 5.13 2.56 10.54
N SER A 579 4.38 1.77 11.32
CA SER A 579 3.22 1.03 10.80
C SER A 579 2.13 1.96 10.26
N ILE A 580 1.96 3.16 10.82
CA ILE A 580 0.93 4.12 10.38
C ILE A 580 1.25 4.67 8.98
N PRO A 581 2.41 5.32 8.70
CA PRO A 581 2.73 5.79 7.37
C PRO A 581 2.78 4.67 6.33
N ALA A 582 3.18 3.44 6.71
CA ALA A 582 3.16 2.29 5.81
C ALA A 582 1.72 1.93 5.40
N ILE A 583 0.81 1.75 6.35
CA ILE A 583 -0.60 1.42 6.10
C ILE A 583 -1.30 2.51 5.26
N LEU A 584 -1.01 3.79 5.54
CA LEU A 584 -1.52 4.91 4.77
C LEU A 584 -1.00 4.89 3.32
N SER A 585 0.28 4.56 3.12
CA SER A 585 0.88 4.44 1.79
C SER A 585 0.27 3.28 1.00
N PHE A 586 0.07 2.10 1.62
CA PHE A 586 -0.57 0.97 0.95
C PHE A 586 -2.02 1.25 0.55
N ASN A 587 -2.77 2.04 1.34
CA ASN A 587 -4.08 2.53 0.91
C ASN A 587 -3.99 3.39 -0.35
N MET A 588 -2.98 4.24 -0.50
CA MET A 588 -2.76 5.00 -1.74
C MET A 588 -2.37 4.07 -2.91
N PHE A 589 -1.63 2.98 -2.65
CA PHE A 589 -1.23 1.99 -3.68
C PHE A 589 -2.35 1.03 -4.10
N GLY A 590 -3.55 1.13 -3.53
CA GLY A 590 -4.69 0.30 -3.89
C GLY A 590 -4.73 -1.06 -3.17
N ILE A 591 -3.98 -1.22 -2.08
CA ILE A 591 -4.04 -2.36 -1.18
C ILE A 591 -4.64 -1.88 0.15
N THR A 592 -5.97 -1.91 0.23
CA THR A 592 -6.70 -1.29 1.34
C THR A 592 -6.85 -2.18 2.56
N HIS A 593 -6.81 -3.51 2.39
CA HIS A 593 -6.85 -4.48 3.49
C HIS A 593 -5.41 -4.78 3.94
N VAL A 594 -4.85 -3.89 4.74
CA VAL A 594 -3.43 -3.88 5.13
C VAL A 594 -3.28 -3.65 6.64
N GLY A 595 -2.26 -4.28 7.24
CA GLY A 595 -1.89 -4.14 8.63
C GLY A 595 -0.40 -4.34 8.88
N ALA A 596 -0.01 -4.30 10.14
CA ALA A 596 1.33 -4.66 10.62
C ALA A 596 1.17 -5.68 11.74
N ASP A 597 2.17 -6.53 11.97
CA ASP A 597 2.12 -7.51 13.06
C ASP A 597 2.05 -6.80 14.42
N ILE A 598 0.87 -6.90 15.05
CA ILE A 598 0.57 -6.21 16.30
C ILE A 598 1.40 -6.83 17.42
N CYS A 599 2.00 -5.98 18.23
CA CYS A 599 2.98 -6.25 19.28
C CYS A 599 4.41 -6.51 18.77
N GLY A 600 4.60 -6.57 17.44
CA GLY A 600 5.87 -6.84 16.78
C GLY A 600 6.13 -8.32 16.57
N PHE A 601 6.64 -8.68 15.39
CA PHE A 601 7.06 -10.04 15.05
C PHE A 601 8.40 -10.38 15.74
N GLY A 602 9.47 -9.66 15.41
CA GLY A 602 10.78 -9.89 15.99
C GLY A 602 10.99 -9.18 17.32
N LEU A 603 11.84 -9.71 18.16
CA LEU A 603 12.12 -9.26 19.52
C LEU A 603 10.96 -9.53 20.51
N GLU A 604 11.27 -9.43 21.80
CA GLU A 604 10.26 -9.58 22.86
C GLU A 604 9.50 -8.28 23.09
N THR A 605 8.19 -8.36 23.04
CA THR A 605 7.32 -7.24 23.39
C THR A 605 7.26 -7.02 24.91
N THR A 606 6.78 -5.84 25.30
CA THR A 606 6.41 -5.53 26.68
C THR A 606 4.89 -5.42 26.83
N GLU A 607 4.37 -5.55 28.04
CA GLU A 607 2.95 -5.41 28.32
C GLU A 607 2.43 -4.04 27.88
N GLU A 608 3.17 -2.93 28.16
CA GLU A 608 2.77 -1.59 27.71
C GLU A 608 2.75 -1.48 26.19
N LEU A 609 3.82 -1.91 25.51
CA LEU A 609 3.92 -1.83 24.07
C LEU A 609 2.79 -2.62 23.38
N CYS A 610 2.59 -3.88 23.82
CA CYS A 610 1.57 -4.73 23.21
C CYS A 610 0.15 -4.19 23.49
N THR A 611 -0.13 -3.68 24.69
CA THR A 611 -1.41 -3.06 25.02
C THR A 611 -1.69 -1.84 24.12
N ARG A 612 -0.70 -0.93 23.96
CA ARG A 612 -0.84 0.24 23.08
C ARG A 612 -0.95 -0.17 21.60
N TRP A 613 -0.21 -1.21 21.20
CA TRP A 613 -0.29 -1.68 19.81
C TRP A 613 -1.60 -2.39 19.50
N MET A 614 -2.18 -3.14 20.45
CA MET A 614 -3.53 -3.70 20.32
C MET A 614 -4.60 -2.62 20.21
N GLN A 615 -4.44 -1.50 20.94
CA GLN A 615 -5.32 -0.34 20.83
C GLN A 615 -5.22 0.31 19.44
N LEU A 616 -4.01 0.54 18.93
CA LEU A 616 -3.79 1.06 17.58
C LEU A 616 -4.26 0.08 16.52
N GLY A 617 -3.91 -1.21 16.66
CA GLY A 617 -4.24 -2.28 15.73
C GLY A 617 -5.74 -2.53 15.57
N ALA A 618 -6.55 -2.19 16.58
CA ALA A 618 -8.01 -2.20 16.45
C ALA A 618 -8.54 -1.23 15.37
N PHE A 619 -7.72 -0.29 14.95
CA PHE A 619 -7.99 0.66 13.87
C PHE A 619 -7.17 0.41 12.59
N TYR A 620 -6.46 -0.71 12.49
CA TYR A 620 -5.90 -1.17 11.22
C TYR A 620 -6.99 -1.77 10.32
N PRO A 621 -6.94 -1.59 9.01
CA PRO A 621 -7.82 -2.33 8.10
C PRO A 621 -7.72 -3.86 8.30
N PHE A 622 -6.51 -4.41 8.36
CA PHE A 622 -6.23 -5.80 8.71
C PHE A 622 -5.61 -5.89 10.11
N MET A 623 -6.24 -6.65 11.02
CA MET A 623 -5.86 -6.73 12.43
C MET A 623 -5.33 -8.12 12.79
N ARG A 624 -4.01 -8.32 12.84
CA ARG A 624 -3.36 -9.58 13.22
C ARG A 624 -2.29 -9.37 14.29
N ASN A 625 -2.36 -10.13 15.38
CA ASN A 625 -1.25 -10.31 16.32
C ASN A 625 -0.43 -11.52 15.87
N HIS A 626 0.88 -11.33 15.71
CA HIS A 626 1.80 -12.36 15.24
C HIS A 626 3.21 -12.13 15.79
N ASN A 627 3.90 -13.19 16.25
CA ASN A 627 5.27 -13.12 16.73
C ASN A 627 6.15 -14.30 16.31
N ASP A 628 7.46 -14.13 16.45
CA ASP A 628 8.53 -15.01 15.99
C ASP A 628 8.79 -16.17 16.95
N LEU A 629 9.49 -17.16 16.42
CA LEU A 629 9.97 -18.35 17.12
C LEU A 629 10.88 -17.97 18.31
N GLY A 630 10.63 -18.57 19.46
CA GLY A 630 11.45 -18.39 20.67
C GLY A 630 11.15 -17.12 21.48
N GLN A 631 10.24 -16.26 21.01
CA GLN A 631 9.75 -15.13 21.78
C GLN A 631 8.73 -15.58 22.82
N LYS A 632 8.42 -14.72 23.80
CA LYS A 632 7.34 -14.94 24.76
C LYS A 632 5.97 -15.00 24.10
N ASP A 633 5.02 -15.64 24.77
CA ASP A 633 3.61 -15.54 24.38
C ASP A 633 3.18 -14.08 24.39
N GLN A 634 2.53 -13.63 23.33
CA GLN A 634 2.02 -12.26 23.19
C GLN A 634 0.56 -12.21 22.76
N ASP A 635 -0.14 -13.36 22.72
CA ASP A 635 -1.59 -13.31 22.62
C ASP A 635 -2.18 -12.50 23.81
N PRO A 636 -3.26 -11.75 23.60
CA PRO A 636 -3.78 -10.86 24.64
C PRO A 636 -4.05 -11.53 25.99
N ALA A 637 -4.39 -12.84 25.99
CA ALA A 637 -4.69 -13.59 27.21
C ALA A 637 -3.44 -14.00 28.01
N SER A 638 -2.23 -13.79 27.50
CA SER A 638 -0.96 -14.09 28.19
C SER A 638 -0.48 -12.97 29.13
N PHE A 639 -1.09 -11.80 29.10
CA PHE A 639 -0.73 -10.62 29.89
C PHE A 639 -1.50 -10.52 31.21
N SER A 640 -1.22 -9.48 32.03
CA SER A 640 -1.97 -9.20 33.24
C SER A 640 -3.47 -9.01 32.97
N TRP A 641 -4.29 -9.22 33.99
CA TRP A 641 -5.74 -9.05 33.86
C TRP A 641 -6.10 -7.63 33.42
N GLU A 642 -5.42 -6.61 33.94
CA GLU A 642 -5.61 -5.21 33.55
C GLU A 642 -5.33 -4.98 32.08
N ALA A 643 -4.21 -5.47 31.55
CA ALA A 643 -3.85 -5.39 30.16
C ALA A 643 -4.86 -6.14 29.25
N GLN A 644 -5.26 -7.34 29.67
CA GLN A 644 -6.32 -8.12 28.98
C GLN A 644 -7.61 -7.30 28.81
N GLN A 645 -8.08 -6.64 29.90
CA GLN A 645 -9.32 -5.85 29.85
C GLN A 645 -9.19 -4.66 28.89
N ILE A 646 -8.04 -3.98 28.88
CA ILE A 646 -7.79 -2.84 27.98
C ILE A 646 -7.76 -3.31 26.51
N MET A 647 -7.03 -4.38 26.21
CA MET A 647 -6.95 -4.95 24.86
C MET A 647 -8.32 -5.46 24.38
N LYS A 648 -9.06 -6.12 25.27
CA LYS A 648 -10.43 -6.60 24.98
C LYS A 648 -11.38 -5.44 24.63
N GLN A 649 -11.32 -4.32 25.36
CA GLN A 649 -12.11 -3.13 25.04
C GLN A 649 -11.77 -2.56 23.65
N ALA A 650 -10.50 -2.57 23.27
CA ALA A 650 -10.07 -2.13 21.94
C ALA A 650 -10.67 -3.04 20.83
N VAL A 651 -10.63 -4.35 21.00
CA VAL A 651 -11.22 -5.31 20.04
C VAL A 651 -12.74 -5.17 19.99
N LEU A 652 -13.43 -5.03 21.14
CA LEU A 652 -14.88 -4.81 21.18
C LEU A 652 -15.28 -3.49 20.50
N MET A 653 -14.46 -2.44 20.63
CA MET A 653 -14.64 -1.18 19.90
C MET A 653 -14.55 -1.40 18.39
N ARG A 654 -13.53 -2.14 17.90
CA ARG A 654 -13.43 -2.55 16.50
C ARG A 654 -14.66 -3.32 16.04
N TYR A 655 -15.09 -4.31 16.82
CA TYR A 655 -16.24 -5.15 16.46
C TYR A 655 -17.53 -4.34 16.38
N SER A 656 -17.69 -3.36 17.24
CA SER A 656 -18.84 -2.46 17.12
C SER A 656 -18.85 -1.64 15.84
N LEU A 657 -17.66 -1.33 15.27
CA LEU A 657 -17.48 -0.55 14.04
C LEU A 657 -17.46 -1.40 12.76
N ILE A 658 -17.58 -2.74 12.83
CA ILE A 658 -17.48 -3.63 11.66
C ILE A 658 -18.47 -3.26 10.53
N PRO A 659 -19.75 -2.89 10.79
CA PRO A 659 -20.63 -2.44 9.70
C PRO A 659 -20.09 -1.23 8.94
N PHE A 660 -19.43 -0.32 9.64
CA PHE A 660 -18.76 0.84 9.04
C PHE A 660 -17.52 0.42 8.24
N TRP A 661 -16.63 -0.42 8.81
CA TRP A 661 -15.47 -0.97 8.10
C TRP A 661 -15.87 -1.70 6.81
N TYR A 662 -16.90 -2.55 6.89
CA TYR A 662 -17.36 -3.32 5.75
C TYR A 662 -17.93 -2.43 4.64
N THR A 663 -18.64 -1.37 5.02
CA THR A 663 -19.12 -0.35 4.07
C THR A 663 -17.97 0.40 3.41
N LEU A 664 -16.91 0.76 4.15
CA LEU A 664 -15.72 1.39 3.57
C LEU A 664 -14.99 0.46 2.58
N HIS A 665 -14.91 -0.84 2.84
CA HIS A 665 -14.36 -1.81 1.87
C HIS A 665 -15.21 -1.89 0.61
N HIS A 666 -16.52 -1.84 0.73
CA HIS A 666 -17.41 -1.74 -0.44
C HIS A 666 -17.17 -0.44 -1.23
N GLU A 667 -17.00 0.70 -0.55
CA GLU A 667 -16.68 1.98 -1.22
C GLU A 667 -15.30 1.93 -1.91
N ALA A 668 -14.32 1.26 -1.32
CA ALA A 668 -13.01 1.06 -1.94
C ALA A 668 -13.13 0.24 -3.24
N ALA A 669 -13.83 -0.88 -3.19
CA ALA A 669 -14.03 -1.77 -4.33
C ALA A 669 -14.88 -1.13 -5.45
N MET A 670 -15.88 -0.31 -5.11
CA MET A 670 -16.82 0.24 -6.08
C MET A 670 -16.48 1.66 -6.54
N ALA A 671 -16.02 2.52 -5.61
CA ALA A 671 -15.84 3.95 -5.83
C ALA A 671 -14.38 4.43 -5.66
N SER A 672 -13.42 3.50 -5.61
CA SER A 672 -11.97 3.81 -5.50
C SER A 672 -11.63 4.72 -4.31
N ARG A 673 -12.29 4.53 -3.16
CA ARG A 673 -12.02 5.30 -1.94
C ARG A 673 -11.04 4.58 -1.04
N THR A 674 -10.10 5.33 -0.45
CA THR A 674 -9.23 4.80 0.62
C THR A 674 -10.03 4.52 1.89
N ILE A 675 -9.66 3.47 2.62
CA ILE A 675 -10.34 3.05 3.86
C ILE A 675 -9.77 3.82 5.06
N VAL A 676 -8.44 3.94 5.11
CA VAL A 676 -7.75 4.84 6.03
C VAL A 676 -6.98 5.88 5.22
N GLN A 677 -6.90 7.09 5.74
CA GLN A 677 -6.32 8.19 5.00
C GLN A 677 -5.64 9.23 5.90
N PRO A 678 -4.61 9.92 5.39
CA PRO A 678 -3.99 11.04 6.09
C PRO A 678 -4.96 12.21 6.27
N LEU A 679 -4.69 13.07 7.24
CA LEU A 679 -5.54 14.24 7.52
C LEU A 679 -5.66 15.20 6.33
N PHE A 680 -4.58 15.39 5.56
CA PHE A 680 -4.56 16.30 4.41
C PHE A 680 -5.52 15.89 3.26
N PHE A 681 -5.98 14.62 3.21
CA PHE A 681 -7.00 14.21 2.23
C PHE A 681 -8.30 15.00 2.40
N GLU A 682 -8.71 15.25 3.65
CA GLU A 682 -9.93 15.99 3.99
C GLU A 682 -9.66 17.46 4.26
N PHE A 683 -8.48 17.81 4.76
CA PHE A 683 -8.09 19.15 5.18
C PHE A 683 -6.93 19.69 4.33
N SER A 684 -7.05 19.55 3.01
CA SER A 684 -5.99 19.86 2.05
C SER A 684 -5.53 21.32 2.01
N ASN A 685 -6.33 22.25 2.52
CA ASN A 685 -5.97 23.68 2.63
C ASN A 685 -5.37 24.05 4.00
N ASP A 686 -5.22 23.09 4.90
CA ASP A 686 -4.60 23.28 6.21
C ASP A 686 -3.17 22.70 6.21
N GLU A 687 -2.19 23.59 6.11
CA GLU A 687 -0.77 23.23 6.01
C GLU A 687 -0.27 22.40 7.22
N ASN A 688 -0.91 22.55 8.41
CA ASN A 688 -0.55 21.73 9.56
C ASN A 688 -0.78 20.24 9.33
N THR A 689 -1.67 19.88 8.41
CA THR A 689 -2.03 18.48 8.14
C THR A 689 -1.05 17.75 7.20
N TYR A 690 -0.19 18.48 6.48
CA TYR A 690 0.67 17.90 5.43
C TYR A 690 1.72 16.93 5.97
N ASN A 691 2.23 17.19 7.15
CA ASN A 691 3.30 16.40 7.79
C ASN A 691 2.82 15.54 8.97
N ILE A 692 1.50 15.32 9.10
CA ILE A 692 0.96 14.47 10.16
C ILE A 692 0.86 13.03 9.67
N ASP A 693 1.68 12.15 10.25
CA ASP A 693 1.75 10.72 9.98
C ASP A 693 1.59 9.82 11.22
N GLN A 694 1.35 10.44 12.38
CA GLN A 694 1.05 9.78 13.67
C GLN A 694 -0.45 9.70 13.94
N GLN A 695 -1.25 10.38 13.15
CA GLN A 695 -2.71 10.43 13.22
C GLN A 695 -3.27 10.12 11.84
N PHE A 696 -4.44 9.51 11.81
CA PHE A 696 -5.11 9.17 10.55
C PHE A 696 -6.63 9.16 10.70
N LEU A 697 -7.32 9.22 9.57
CA LEU A 697 -8.77 9.10 9.49
C LEU A 697 -9.16 7.69 9.03
N ILE A 698 -10.20 7.12 9.67
CA ILE A 698 -10.94 5.98 9.13
C ILE A 698 -12.09 6.52 8.29
N GLY A 699 -12.06 6.20 6.99
CA GLY A 699 -12.89 6.91 6.03
C GLY A 699 -12.66 8.41 6.17
N ARG A 700 -13.74 9.15 6.30
CA ARG A 700 -13.76 10.61 6.52
C ARG A 700 -14.22 11.01 7.92
N ALA A 701 -14.57 9.99 8.75
CA ALA A 701 -15.45 10.17 9.90
C ALA A 701 -14.77 10.01 11.26
N ILE A 702 -13.73 9.20 11.39
CA ILE A 702 -13.09 8.92 12.69
C ILE A 702 -11.62 9.27 12.64
N LEU A 703 -11.20 10.23 13.46
CA LEU A 703 -9.80 10.59 13.68
C LEU A 703 -9.21 9.71 14.79
N VAL A 704 -8.11 9.04 14.51
CA VAL A 704 -7.35 8.20 15.46
C VAL A 704 -6.04 8.89 15.81
N SER A 705 -5.76 9.02 17.12
CA SER A 705 -4.60 9.72 17.65
C SER A 705 -3.93 8.85 18.74
N PRO A 706 -3.17 7.81 18.36
CA PRO A 706 -2.60 6.84 19.29
C PRO A 706 -1.44 7.44 20.10
N ASN A 707 -1.18 6.89 21.27
CA ASN A 707 0.05 7.15 22.01
C ASN A 707 1.15 6.19 21.53
N LEU A 708 2.18 6.73 20.91
CA LEU A 708 3.28 6.00 20.27
C LEU A 708 4.59 6.05 21.08
N LYS A 709 4.51 6.37 22.38
CA LYS A 709 5.67 6.52 23.24
C LYS A 709 5.49 5.74 24.55
N SER A 710 6.60 5.16 25.03
CA SER A 710 6.61 4.50 26.32
C SER A 710 6.53 5.48 27.48
N GLU A 711 6.02 5.01 28.60
CA GLU A 711 6.01 5.72 29.90
C GLU A 711 5.41 7.14 29.83
N THR A 712 4.44 7.36 28.94
CA THR A 712 3.73 8.63 28.79
C THR A 712 2.24 8.46 28.96
N ASN A 713 1.61 9.44 29.59
CA ASN A 713 0.16 9.49 29.78
C ASN A 713 -0.50 10.66 29.03
N THR A 714 0.24 11.27 28.10
CA THR A 714 -0.25 12.36 27.24
C THR A 714 0.22 12.14 25.82
N VAL A 715 -0.56 12.58 24.86
CA VAL A 715 -0.22 12.61 23.43
C VAL A 715 -0.45 13.99 22.86
N HIS A 716 0.54 14.51 22.13
CA HIS A 716 0.45 15.79 21.42
C HIS A 716 -0.14 15.56 20.04
N VAL A 717 -1.31 16.15 19.75
CA VAL A 717 -2.12 15.87 18.56
C VAL A 717 -2.61 17.14 17.90
N TYR A 718 -2.90 17.07 16.61
CA TYR A 718 -3.62 18.10 15.88
C TYR A 718 -5.08 17.71 15.72
N ILE A 719 -5.99 18.56 16.15
CA ILE A 719 -7.43 18.40 15.91
C ILE A 719 -7.83 19.42 14.83
N PRO A 720 -8.14 18.99 13.59
CA PRO A 720 -8.48 19.90 12.50
C PRO A 720 -9.68 20.79 12.81
N SER A 721 -9.74 21.95 12.15
CA SER A 721 -10.84 22.93 12.34
C SER A 721 -12.14 22.37 11.77
N ASP A 722 -12.91 21.67 12.61
CA ASP A 722 -14.25 21.15 12.34
C ASP A 722 -14.96 20.87 13.68
N VAL A 723 -16.15 20.28 13.65
CA VAL A 723 -16.83 19.75 14.84
C VAL A 723 -16.33 18.34 15.10
N TRP A 724 -15.87 18.09 16.33
CA TRP A 724 -15.39 16.77 16.74
C TRP A 724 -16.01 16.35 18.06
N TYR A 725 -16.21 15.07 18.24
CA TYR A 725 -16.73 14.44 19.45
C TYR A 725 -15.80 13.32 19.89
N ASP A 726 -15.44 13.27 21.16
CA ASP A 726 -14.65 12.18 21.72
C ASP A 726 -15.39 10.83 21.56
N PHE A 727 -14.70 9.80 21.18
CA PHE A 727 -15.26 8.47 21.02
C PHE A 727 -14.66 7.52 22.10
N PRO A 728 -15.45 6.80 22.90
CA PRO A 728 -16.91 6.60 22.79
C PRO A 728 -17.79 7.53 23.61
N SER A 729 -17.25 8.47 24.42
CA SER A 729 -18.08 9.28 25.34
C SER A 729 -19.14 10.11 24.59
N GLY A 730 -18.79 10.69 23.47
CA GLY A 730 -19.63 11.57 22.66
C GLY A 730 -19.55 13.04 23.07
N VAL A 731 -18.66 13.39 24.00
CA VAL A 731 -18.47 14.76 24.47
C VAL A 731 -17.81 15.59 23.37
N LYS A 732 -18.32 16.79 23.13
CA LYS A 732 -17.80 17.70 22.10
C LYS A 732 -16.41 18.21 22.45
N VAL A 733 -15.47 18.09 21.51
CA VAL A 733 -14.11 18.65 21.63
C VAL A 733 -14.16 20.16 21.50
N GLN A 734 -13.46 20.87 22.40
CA GLN A 734 -13.47 22.32 22.43
C GLN A 734 -12.31 22.97 21.67
N SER A 735 -11.13 22.34 21.71
CA SER A 735 -9.90 22.85 21.06
C SER A 735 -9.77 22.22 19.67
N VAL A 736 -10.05 23.01 18.63
CA VAL A 736 -9.96 22.59 17.21
C VAL A 736 -9.18 23.62 16.40
N GLY A 737 -8.56 23.18 15.29
CA GLY A 737 -7.68 24.00 14.47
C GLY A 737 -6.31 24.27 15.13
N VAL A 738 -5.94 23.52 16.14
CA VAL A 738 -4.71 23.70 16.94
C VAL A 738 -4.09 22.38 17.36
N PHE A 739 -2.81 22.40 17.65
CA PHE A 739 -2.15 21.33 18.39
C PHE A 739 -2.53 21.41 19.88
N THR A 740 -2.83 20.27 20.48
CA THR A 740 -3.25 20.14 21.86
C THR A 740 -2.73 18.86 22.50
N ASP A 741 -2.56 18.87 23.80
CA ASP A 741 -2.20 17.68 24.56
C ASP A 741 -3.47 17.00 25.08
N LEU A 742 -3.61 15.72 24.79
CA LEU A 742 -4.72 14.88 25.26
C LEU A 742 -4.20 13.87 26.30
N ASP A 743 -5.02 13.62 27.31
CA ASP A 743 -4.75 12.51 28.25
C ASP A 743 -4.76 11.18 27.49
N ALA A 744 -3.71 10.38 27.69
CA ALA A 744 -3.50 9.10 27.05
C ALA A 744 -2.93 8.05 28.04
N PRO A 745 -3.61 7.81 29.19
CA PRO A 745 -3.22 6.71 30.06
C PRO A 745 -3.34 5.39 29.31
N LEU A 746 -2.72 4.32 29.80
CA LEU A 746 -2.70 3.02 29.11
C LEU A 746 -4.12 2.49 28.80
N SER A 747 -5.10 2.83 29.63
CA SER A 747 -6.50 2.43 29.46
C SER A 747 -7.26 3.21 28.38
N LYS A 748 -6.65 4.21 27.71
CA LYS A 748 -7.36 5.08 26.77
C LYS A 748 -6.67 5.16 25.42
N ILE A 749 -7.45 4.97 24.34
CA ILE A 749 -7.08 5.40 23.01
C ILE A 749 -7.86 6.64 22.62
N ASN A 750 -7.17 7.65 22.06
CA ASN A 750 -7.81 8.86 21.59
C ASN A 750 -8.35 8.69 20.19
N ALA A 751 -9.65 8.54 20.06
CA ALA A 751 -10.39 8.55 18.82
C ALA A 751 -11.51 9.59 18.88
N HIS A 752 -11.80 10.24 17.76
CA HIS A 752 -12.79 11.32 17.70
C HIS A 752 -13.67 11.16 16.48
N VAL A 753 -14.98 11.31 16.67
CA VAL A 753 -15.98 11.29 15.58
C VAL A 753 -16.16 12.71 15.03
N ARG A 754 -16.06 12.85 13.72
CA ARG A 754 -16.30 14.12 13.03
C ARG A 754 -17.78 14.44 12.91
N GLY A 755 -18.16 15.65 13.16
CA GLY A 755 -19.51 16.15 12.94
C GLY A 755 -19.90 16.14 11.46
N GLY A 756 -21.17 15.83 11.17
CA GLY A 756 -21.68 15.65 9.82
C GLY A 756 -21.73 14.19 9.36
N PHE A 757 -21.35 13.24 10.22
CA PHE A 757 -21.33 11.81 9.87
C PHE A 757 -22.31 10.99 10.72
N ILE A 758 -22.89 9.94 10.08
CA ILE A 758 -23.66 8.90 10.72
C ILE A 758 -22.90 7.58 10.55
N ILE A 759 -22.49 6.99 11.66
CA ILE A 759 -21.69 5.77 11.67
C ILE A 759 -22.58 4.59 12.04
N PRO A 760 -22.80 3.63 11.13
CA PRO A 760 -23.47 2.39 11.46
C PRO A 760 -22.55 1.52 12.31
N MET A 761 -23.05 1.08 13.45
CA MET A 761 -22.38 0.20 14.40
C MET A 761 -23.26 -0.99 14.71
N GLN A 762 -22.72 -1.99 15.41
CA GLN A 762 -23.46 -3.17 15.84
C GLN A 762 -23.03 -3.59 17.23
N ILE A 763 -23.92 -4.23 18.00
CA ILE A 763 -23.57 -4.83 19.28
C ILE A 763 -22.57 -5.96 19.04
N PRO A 764 -21.36 -5.94 19.65
CA PRO A 764 -20.34 -6.95 19.42
C PRO A 764 -20.79 -8.37 19.84
N GLY A 765 -20.30 -9.40 19.11
CA GLY A 765 -20.36 -10.82 19.49
C GLY A 765 -19.00 -11.35 19.96
N ALA A 766 -18.93 -12.61 20.30
CA ALA A 766 -17.67 -13.32 20.62
C ALA A 766 -16.79 -13.49 19.36
N ASN A 767 -17.37 -13.49 18.19
CA ASN A 767 -16.75 -13.38 16.88
C ASN A 767 -17.72 -12.66 15.92
N LEU A 768 -17.27 -12.33 14.72
CA LEU A 768 -18.07 -11.57 13.75
C LEU A 768 -19.29 -12.36 13.26
N MET A 769 -19.18 -13.67 13.10
CA MET A 769 -20.30 -14.49 12.63
C MET A 769 -21.44 -14.51 13.65
N ILE A 770 -21.13 -14.60 14.94
CA ILE A 770 -22.13 -14.51 16.04
C ILE A 770 -22.66 -13.06 16.13
N GLY A 771 -21.78 -12.07 16.00
CA GLY A 771 -22.15 -10.65 16.10
C GLY A 771 -23.03 -10.15 14.95
N ARG A 772 -23.00 -10.84 13.81
CA ARG A 772 -23.63 -10.39 12.56
C ARG A 772 -25.15 -10.23 12.66
N ASP A 773 -25.82 -11.00 13.49
CA ASP A 773 -27.27 -10.95 13.70
C ASP A 773 -27.69 -10.06 14.88
N ASN A 774 -26.72 -9.48 15.58
CA ASN A 774 -26.99 -8.56 16.69
C ASN A 774 -27.60 -7.23 16.19
N PRO A 775 -28.34 -6.51 17.04
CA PRO A 775 -28.92 -5.23 16.67
C PRO A 775 -27.89 -4.18 16.27
N PHE A 776 -28.27 -3.35 15.31
CA PHE A 776 -27.49 -2.18 14.88
C PHE A 776 -27.64 -1.01 15.83
N ILE A 777 -26.65 -0.14 15.80
CA ILE A 777 -26.57 1.14 16.49
C ILE A 777 -26.24 2.20 15.45
N LEU A 778 -26.91 3.34 15.47
CA LEU A 778 -26.50 4.51 14.70
C LEU A 778 -25.89 5.56 15.62
N LEU A 779 -24.62 5.90 15.39
CA LEU A 779 -23.94 7.01 16.02
C LEU A 779 -24.06 8.24 15.09
N VAL A 780 -24.84 9.22 15.48
CA VAL A 780 -25.17 10.40 14.68
C VAL A 780 -24.42 11.61 15.25
N ALA A 781 -23.36 12.06 14.60
CA ALA A 781 -22.57 13.22 15.01
C ALA A 781 -22.99 14.46 14.22
N GLN A 782 -23.66 15.41 14.88
CA GLN A 782 -24.12 16.64 14.21
C GLN A 782 -22.96 17.54 13.80
N SER A 783 -23.03 18.08 12.57
CA SER A 783 -22.16 19.16 12.11
C SER A 783 -22.51 20.48 12.80
N GLN A 784 -21.76 21.54 12.51
CA GLN A 784 -22.13 22.92 12.90
C GLN A 784 -23.51 23.37 12.36
N TRP A 785 -24.02 22.70 11.32
CA TRP A 785 -25.32 22.97 10.69
C TRP A 785 -26.44 22.04 11.18
N SER A 786 -26.18 21.25 12.22
CA SER A 786 -27.08 20.23 12.77
C SER A 786 -27.54 19.20 11.73
N ASN A 787 -26.71 18.86 10.77
CA ASN A 787 -26.95 17.79 9.81
C ASN A 787 -25.88 16.71 9.92
N ALA A 788 -26.17 15.54 9.36
CA ALA A 788 -25.25 14.43 9.24
C ALA A 788 -25.72 13.46 8.15
N SER A 789 -24.77 12.70 7.58
CA SER A 789 -25.08 11.65 6.60
C SER A 789 -24.19 10.43 6.80
N GLY A 790 -24.63 9.28 6.30
CA GLY A 790 -23.88 8.01 6.33
C GLY A 790 -24.58 6.98 5.46
N ASN A 791 -23.96 5.82 5.34
CA ASN A 791 -24.48 4.70 4.56
C ASN A 791 -24.14 3.36 5.20
N LEU A 792 -24.78 2.30 4.75
CA LEU A 792 -24.53 0.92 5.17
C LEU A 792 -24.71 -0.01 3.97
N PHE A 793 -23.64 -0.72 3.63
CA PHE A 793 -23.67 -1.88 2.73
C PHE A 793 -23.74 -3.17 3.55
N TRP A 794 -24.64 -4.09 3.17
CA TRP A 794 -24.82 -5.35 3.90
C TRP A 794 -25.29 -6.47 2.97
N ASP A 795 -24.50 -7.53 2.85
CA ASP A 795 -24.78 -8.75 2.09
C ASP A 795 -24.57 -10.00 2.97
N ASP A 796 -24.38 -11.19 2.41
CA ASP A 796 -24.08 -12.39 3.17
C ASP A 796 -22.67 -12.46 3.74
N GLY A 797 -21.76 -11.57 3.28
CA GLY A 797 -20.39 -11.46 3.77
C GLY A 797 -19.38 -12.34 3.06
N ASP A 798 -19.78 -13.26 2.17
CA ASP A 798 -18.86 -14.28 1.66
C ASP A 798 -19.10 -14.66 0.18
N SER A 799 -20.26 -14.38 -0.40
CA SER A 799 -20.57 -14.66 -1.81
C SER A 799 -19.74 -13.80 -2.77
N MET A 800 -19.19 -14.42 -3.81
CA MET A 800 -18.34 -13.76 -4.80
C MET A 800 -19.08 -12.74 -5.66
N ASP A 801 -20.33 -12.96 -5.93
CA ASP A 801 -21.16 -12.26 -6.92
C ASP A 801 -22.32 -11.45 -6.33
N SER A 802 -22.33 -11.23 -5.01
CA SER A 802 -23.43 -10.51 -4.34
C SER A 802 -23.63 -9.10 -4.88
N ILE A 803 -22.54 -8.43 -5.29
CA ILE A 803 -22.58 -7.07 -5.85
C ILE A 803 -23.16 -7.09 -7.27
N GLU A 804 -22.68 -7.99 -8.14
CA GLU A 804 -23.11 -8.13 -9.54
C GLU A 804 -24.57 -8.58 -9.65
N THR A 805 -24.96 -9.51 -8.78
CA THR A 805 -26.36 -10.03 -8.72
C THR A 805 -27.30 -9.11 -7.94
N LYS A 806 -26.74 -8.05 -7.31
CA LYS A 806 -27.45 -7.15 -6.38
C LYS A 806 -28.08 -7.88 -5.20
N SER A 807 -27.46 -8.95 -4.71
CA SER A 807 -27.89 -9.72 -3.54
C SER A 807 -27.41 -9.09 -2.25
N TYR A 808 -27.69 -7.81 -2.03
CA TYR A 808 -27.30 -7.02 -0.87
C TYR A 808 -28.37 -6.00 -0.48
N ASN A 809 -28.18 -5.40 0.69
CA ASN A 809 -28.91 -4.23 1.15
C ASN A 809 -28.00 -3.01 1.12
N TYR A 810 -28.55 -1.87 0.69
CA TYR A 810 -27.84 -0.59 0.75
C TYR A 810 -28.76 0.48 1.32
N LEU A 811 -28.34 1.04 2.44
CA LEU A 811 -29.10 2.05 3.17
C LEU A 811 -28.32 3.37 3.20
N GLU A 812 -29.06 4.48 3.04
CA GLU A 812 -28.55 5.82 3.28
C GLU A 812 -29.21 6.41 4.52
N PHE A 813 -28.41 7.06 5.31
CA PHE A 813 -28.83 7.78 6.51
C PHE A 813 -28.65 9.27 6.30
N SER A 814 -29.68 10.07 6.64
CA SER A 814 -29.56 11.51 6.59
C SER A 814 -30.26 12.19 7.75
N LEU A 815 -29.57 13.09 8.42
CA LEU A 815 -30.14 13.99 9.43
C LEU A 815 -30.19 15.40 8.84
N ASN A 816 -31.38 16.02 8.89
CA ASN A 816 -31.55 17.42 8.52
C ASN A 816 -31.61 18.35 9.75
N ASN A 817 -31.51 19.67 9.52
CA ASN A 817 -31.53 20.69 10.57
C ASN A 817 -32.89 20.87 11.28
N ALA A 818 -33.92 20.15 10.85
CA ALA A 818 -35.23 20.07 11.50
C ALA A 818 -35.33 18.88 12.47
N ASN A 819 -34.18 18.30 12.91
CA ASN A 819 -34.11 17.18 13.83
C ASN A 819 -34.84 15.92 13.31
N THR A 820 -34.80 15.72 12.02
CA THR A 820 -35.39 14.55 11.35
C THR A 820 -34.28 13.70 10.76
N LEU A 821 -34.17 12.48 11.29
CA LEU A 821 -33.30 11.42 10.78
C LEU A 821 -34.12 10.52 9.87
N THR A 822 -33.66 10.32 8.65
CA THR A 822 -34.25 9.39 7.68
C THR A 822 -33.29 8.21 7.43
N ILE A 823 -33.87 7.03 7.27
CA ILE A 823 -33.20 5.81 6.83
C ILE A 823 -33.84 5.38 5.51
N ASP A 824 -33.11 5.56 4.41
CA ASP A 824 -33.59 5.25 3.08
C ASP A 824 -32.97 3.93 2.60
N ALA A 825 -33.78 2.88 2.51
CA ALA A 825 -33.34 1.56 2.05
C ALA A 825 -33.44 1.48 0.50
N LEU A 826 -32.34 1.87 -0.18
CA LEU A 826 -32.25 1.98 -1.62
C LEU A 826 -32.20 0.62 -2.33
N VAL A 827 -31.52 -0.36 -1.74
CA VAL A 827 -31.50 -1.75 -2.18
C VAL A 827 -31.89 -2.64 -1.01
N ARG A 828 -32.81 -3.64 -1.22
CA ARG A 828 -33.37 -4.48 -0.15
C ARG A 828 -33.50 -5.93 -0.62
N ASN A 829 -32.42 -6.46 -1.18
CA ASN A 829 -32.47 -7.77 -1.85
C ASN A 829 -31.92 -8.92 -0.99
N TYR A 830 -31.13 -8.62 0.06
CA TYR A 830 -30.62 -9.60 1.00
C TYR A 830 -31.53 -9.67 2.24
N LYS A 831 -32.12 -10.85 2.52
CA LYS A 831 -33.14 -11.04 3.56
C LYS A 831 -32.78 -12.04 4.64
N ASP A 832 -31.63 -12.68 4.52
CA ASP A 832 -31.25 -13.80 5.39
C ASP A 832 -30.68 -13.35 6.74
N SER A 833 -30.45 -12.02 6.94
CA SER A 833 -30.05 -11.45 8.23
C SER A 833 -31.03 -10.36 8.67
N PRO A 834 -31.44 -10.36 9.96
CA PRO A 834 -32.30 -9.31 10.48
C PRO A 834 -31.54 -7.99 10.58
N MET A 835 -32.05 -6.94 9.96
CA MET A 835 -31.46 -5.59 10.05
C MET A 835 -32.22 -4.74 11.09
N ARG A 836 -32.11 -5.16 12.36
CA ARG A 836 -32.77 -4.52 13.51
C ARG A 836 -31.95 -3.39 14.07
N LEU A 837 -32.48 -2.18 14.07
CA LEU A 837 -31.90 -1.01 14.74
C LEU A 837 -32.47 -0.92 16.15
N ASP A 838 -31.61 -0.94 17.16
CA ASP A 838 -32.02 -0.86 18.56
C ASP A 838 -31.67 0.45 19.24
N ILE A 839 -30.57 1.09 18.86
CA ILE A 839 -30.05 2.29 19.51
C ILE A 839 -29.70 3.37 18.48
N ILE A 840 -30.11 4.62 18.79
CA ILE A 840 -29.61 5.81 18.09
C ILE A 840 -29.01 6.74 19.14
N LYS A 841 -27.70 7.05 19.01
CA LYS A 841 -27.00 8.01 19.86
C LYS A 841 -26.69 9.26 19.02
N VAL A 842 -27.36 10.39 19.35
CA VAL A 842 -27.17 11.66 18.64
C VAL A 842 -26.33 12.60 19.48
N LEU A 843 -25.22 13.07 18.92
CA LEU A 843 -24.24 13.96 19.54
C LEU A 843 -24.45 15.40 19.07
N GLY A 844 -24.29 16.36 19.97
CA GLY A 844 -24.37 17.79 19.68
C GLY A 844 -25.79 18.36 19.65
N VAL A 845 -26.75 17.73 20.29
CA VAL A 845 -28.12 18.23 20.43
C VAL A 845 -28.11 19.35 21.45
N ASN A 846 -28.14 20.61 21.01
CA ASN A 846 -27.86 21.80 21.84
C ASN A 846 -29.06 22.34 22.61
N LYS A 847 -30.24 21.72 22.49
CA LYS A 847 -31.49 22.11 23.21
C LYS A 847 -32.17 20.89 23.80
N SER A 848 -32.87 21.05 24.91
CA SER A 848 -33.56 19.94 25.57
C SER A 848 -34.59 19.27 24.68
N VAL A 849 -34.53 17.92 24.60
CA VAL A 849 -35.47 17.11 23.85
C VAL A 849 -36.72 16.86 24.67
N THR A 850 -37.88 17.14 24.10
CA THR A 850 -39.18 17.02 24.78
C THR A 850 -40.05 15.85 24.27
N GLY A 851 -39.71 15.31 23.13
CA GLY A 851 -40.43 14.15 22.55
C GLY A 851 -39.69 13.54 21.38
N VAL A 852 -39.94 12.25 21.13
CA VAL A 852 -39.42 11.51 19.98
C VAL A 852 -40.61 10.85 19.28
N THR A 853 -40.57 10.82 17.97
CA THR A 853 -41.54 10.06 17.15
C THR A 853 -40.79 9.16 16.16
N ILE A 854 -41.36 7.97 15.89
CA ILE A 854 -40.88 7.01 14.87
C ILE A 854 -42.03 6.78 13.89
N ASN A 855 -41.80 7.13 12.62
CA ASN A 855 -42.82 7.07 11.56
C ASN A 855 -44.14 7.77 11.99
N GLY A 856 -44.01 8.94 12.63
CA GLY A 856 -45.13 9.75 13.12
C GLY A 856 -45.81 9.26 14.40
N LYS A 857 -45.37 8.14 14.99
CA LYS A 857 -45.88 7.58 16.26
C LYS A 857 -44.98 8.03 17.41
N SER A 858 -45.57 8.46 18.54
CA SER A 858 -44.83 8.82 19.75
C SER A 858 -44.00 7.65 20.27
N PHE A 859 -42.75 7.89 20.67
CA PHE A 859 -41.84 6.94 21.24
C PHE A 859 -41.29 7.50 22.57
N THR A 860 -41.24 6.66 23.62
CA THR A 860 -40.97 7.12 24.98
C THR A 860 -39.61 6.72 25.54
N ASN A 861 -38.94 5.75 24.91
CA ASN A 861 -37.66 5.27 25.44
C ASN A 861 -36.52 6.12 24.88
N PHE A 862 -36.33 7.29 25.46
CA PHE A 862 -35.20 8.15 25.17
C PHE A 862 -34.69 8.84 26.44
N LEU A 863 -33.40 9.18 26.45
CA LEU A 863 -32.72 9.96 27.47
C LEU A 863 -32.02 11.14 26.82
N TYR A 864 -32.05 12.28 27.45
CA TYR A 864 -31.30 13.43 27.00
C TYR A 864 -30.36 13.93 28.10
N ASN A 865 -29.05 13.94 27.81
CA ASN A 865 -28.02 14.44 28.69
C ASN A 865 -27.74 15.92 28.33
N ILE A 866 -28.19 16.85 29.16
CA ILE A 866 -28.03 18.29 28.91
C ILE A 866 -26.55 18.74 28.92
N PRO A 867 -25.72 18.36 29.92
CA PRO A 867 -24.32 18.76 29.97
C PRO A 867 -23.52 18.36 28.71
N ASP A 868 -23.70 17.12 28.25
CA ASP A 868 -22.95 16.58 27.13
C ASP A 868 -23.64 16.75 25.78
N GLN A 869 -24.89 17.26 25.78
CA GLN A 869 -25.72 17.47 24.59
C GLN A 869 -25.94 16.15 23.76
N ILE A 870 -26.20 15.05 24.48
CA ILE A 870 -26.39 13.73 23.90
C ILE A 870 -27.85 13.31 24.04
N LEU A 871 -28.48 12.93 22.92
CA LEU A 871 -29.76 12.23 22.88
C LEU A 871 -29.50 10.75 22.63
N LEU A 872 -29.99 9.89 23.53
CA LEU A 872 -30.00 8.45 23.41
C LEU A 872 -31.44 7.98 23.22
N ILE A 873 -31.72 7.30 22.11
CA ILE A 873 -32.98 6.61 21.82
C ILE A 873 -32.66 5.12 21.82
N TYR A 874 -33.37 4.29 22.58
CA TYR A 874 -33.02 2.90 22.81
C TYR A 874 -34.25 1.98 22.90
N GLY A 875 -34.02 0.69 22.66
CA GLY A 875 -35.08 -0.32 22.63
C GLY A 875 -36.05 -0.10 21.46
N LEU A 876 -35.49 0.29 20.32
CA LEU A 876 -36.27 0.60 19.11
C LEU A 876 -36.84 -0.64 18.45
N ASP A 877 -36.09 -1.73 18.42
CA ASP A 877 -36.41 -2.97 17.68
C ASP A 877 -36.98 -2.69 16.27
N LEU A 878 -36.41 -1.66 15.59
CA LEU A 878 -36.88 -1.19 14.31
C LEU A 878 -36.27 -1.99 13.17
N ASP A 879 -37.09 -2.71 12.40
CA ASP A 879 -36.64 -3.32 11.15
C ASP A 879 -36.38 -2.23 10.09
N MET A 880 -35.11 -1.99 9.77
CA MET A 880 -34.71 -0.96 8.82
C MET A 880 -35.16 -1.25 7.39
N LEU A 881 -35.54 -2.50 7.06
CA LEU A 881 -36.02 -2.91 5.74
C LEU A 881 -37.53 -3.00 5.62
N ALA A 882 -38.31 -2.82 6.72
CA ALA A 882 -39.75 -2.99 6.73
C ALA A 882 -40.48 -2.10 5.72
N GLN A 883 -39.94 -0.90 5.47
CA GLN A 883 -40.40 0.02 4.43
C GLN A 883 -39.24 0.76 3.76
N ALA A 884 -39.46 1.39 2.61
CA ALA A 884 -38.38 2.03 1.85
C ALA A 884 -37.77 3.23 2.59
N ASN A 885 -38.55 3.91 3.42
CA ASN A 885 -38.11 5.07 4.17
C ASN A 885 -38.61 4.97 5.62
N GLN A 886 -37.70 5.12 6.59
CA GLN A 886 -38.01 5.22 8.02
C GLN A 886 -37.68 6.64 8.48
N VAL A 887 -38.54 7.21 9.34
CA VAL A 887 -38.39 8.59 9.83
C VAL A 887 -38.38 8.61 11.36
N ILE A 888 -37.31 9.09 11.93
CA ILE A 888 -37.16 9.33 13.36
C ILE A 888 -37.02 10.83 13.55
N GLN A 889 -37.88 11.41 14.38
CA GLN A 889 -37.90 12.86 14.61
C GLN A 889 -37.95 13.16 16.11
N TRP A 890 -37.22 14.16 16.53
CA TRP A 890 -37.31 14.67 17.91
C TRP A 890 -37.68 16.15 17.98
N THR A 891 -38.46 16.48 19.03
CA THR A 891 -38.88 17.86 19.31
C THR A 891 -37.96 18.43 20.38
N ILE A 892 -37.51 19.66 20.19
CA ILE A 892 -36.65 20.38 21.13
C ILE A 892 -37.42 21.57 21.73
N THR A 893 -36.96 22.02 22.91
CA THR A 893 -37.48 23.28 23.50
C THR A 893 -37.17 24.48 22.60
N ASN A 894 -38.05 25.44 22.55
CA ASN A 894 -37.86 26.68 21.80
C ASN A 894 -36.65 27.52 22.26
#